data_19e4fac8cfc142e6e12e16355a1915a6
#
_entry.id   19e4fac8cfc142e6e12e16355a1915a6
#
_cell.length_a   1.000
_cell.length_b   1.000
_cell.length_c   1.000
_cell.angle_alpha   90.00
_cell.angle_beta   90.00
_cell.angle_gamma   90.00
#
_symmetry.space_group_name_H-M   'P 1'
#
loop_
_entity.id
_entity.type
_entity.pdbx_description
1 polymer ?
#
loop_
_entity_poly.entity_id
_entity_poly.type
_entity_poly.pdbx_seq_one_letter_code
_entity_poly.pdbx_strand_id
1 'polypeptide(L)'
;MCGIFGYCSFLQEKDRKTICEILCNGLARQEYRGYDSAGIGIDGDKPGEMMFFKEVGKVAGLRKKIAEADINTSKTFLSQVSIAHTRWATHGPPSVVNCHPLKSDPKADFTVVHNGIVTNAAALRLVLQKRGFSFESETDTEAVAILTKYIYDSQPGKRMNFPELVKTVLKELEGSFAFVFKSSHYPNEVVTARRGSPLLIGVKTEKKLKVDFVDVEFATEGENKSIDALAPTSPGGLLAPPTSNTNLLRTQSRAFMSEDGMPQPIEFFVASDAAAIIEHTKRVLYLEDDDIAHIAEGELHIHRLRRTDGPQVASQRTIETLEIELAEIMKGKFDHFMQKEIYEQPESVVNTMRGRVNFDANAITLGGLRAYLPIIRRGRRIVFCACGTSYHSAIATRAIFEELTEIPVSVELASDFLDRRTPIFRDDVCVFVSQSGETADTILAMRYCLERGALCVGVVNTVGSTMSRETHCGVHINAGPEIGVASTKAYTSQYIALLMIALQLSEDRISLTARRNQIIEGLHALPGQIKKVLEGDKGLQELATGVLANQRSLLLMGRGYQYATCLEGALKIKEISYMHSEGILAGELKHGPLALIDENMPVIIIMTRDSFYPKVQSAFSQITARKAQPIVVCNEDDEGIPQGVKTIRVPKTVDCLQGLLNIIPMQLLSYHLAVRNGFDVDFPRNLAKSVTTE
;
A
#
# COMPACT_ATOMS: atom_id res chain seq x y z
N MET A 1 3.83 7.84 -5.66
CA MET A 1 4.58 6.74 -5.04
C MET A 1 5.31 5.96 -6.07
N CYS A 2 6.52 5.53 -5.75
CA CYS A 2 7.46 4.94 -6.69
C CYS A 2 7.49 3.40 -6.56
N GLY A 3 8.05 2.70 -7.54
CA GLY A 3 8.29 1.27 -7.48
C GLY A 3 9.78 0.97 -7.62
N ILE A 4 10.37 0.37 -6.59
CA ILE A 4 11.74 -0.16 -6.61
C ILE A 4 11.71 -1.60 -7.10
N PHE A 5 12.64 -1.96 -7.97
CA PHE A 5 12.93 -3.34 -8.30
C PHE A 5 14.46 -3.55 -8.44
N GLY A 6 15.01 -4.43 -7.63
CA GLY A 6 16.42 -4.86 -7.70
C GLY A 6 16.51 -6.33 -8.04
N TYR A 7 17.49 -6.70 -8.84
CA TYR A 7 17.76 -8.08 -9.19
C TYR A 7 19.23 -8.40 -8.96
N CYS A 8 19.50 -9.40 -8.13
CA CYS A 8 20.84 -9.87 -7.82
C CYS A 8 20.91 -11.37 -8.10
N SER A 9 21.92 -11.81 -8.85
CA SER A 9 22.19 -13.23 -9.05
C SER A 9 23.61 -13.58 -8.61
N PHE A 10 23.77 -14.75 -8.00
CA PHE A 10 25.04 -15.30 -7.58
C PHE A 10 25.19 -16.73 -8.08
N LEU A 11 26.29 -17.06 -8.77
CA LEU A 11 26.58 -18.35 -9.42
C LEU A 11 25.46 -18.81 -10.37
N GLN A 12 24.70 -17.87 -10.94
CA GLN A 12 23.61 -18.12 -11.87
C GLN A 12 23.87 -17.36 -13.17
N GLU A 13 24.29 -18.04 -14.20
CA GLU A 13 24.61 -17.42 -15.49
C GLU A 13 23.35 -16.83 -16.13
N LYS A 14 23.40 -15.53 -16.45
CA LYS A 14 22.33 -14.79 -17.14
C LYS A 14 22.92 -13.86 -18.18
N ASP A 15 22.30 -13.80 -19.34
CA ASP A 15 22.66 -12.81 -20.36
C ASP A 15 22.02 -11.44 -20.05
N ARG A 16 22.60 -10.39 -20.59
CA ARG A 16 22.15 -9.01 -20.38
C ARG A 16 20.72 -8.79 -20.85
N LYS A 17 20.31 -9.48 -21.92
CA LYS A 17 18.94 -9.40 -22.44
C LYS A 17 17.94 -9.88 -21.37
N THR A 18 18.16 -11.07 -20.83
CA THR A 18 17.32 -11.64 -19.75
C THR A 18 17.30 -10.75 -18.52
N ILE A 19 18.44 -10.16 -18.12
CA ILE A 19 18.51 -9.24 -16.98
C ILE A 19 17.62 -8.01 -17.25
N CYS A 20 17.72 -7.39 -18.42
CA CYS A 20 16.86 -6.25 -18.79
C CYS A 20 15.37 -6.63 -18.83
N GLU A 21 15.03 -7.82 -19.32
CA GLU A 21 13.64 -8.32 -19.34
C GLU A 21 13.09 -8.52 -17.93
N ILE A 22 13.87 -9.14 -17.02
CA ILE A 22 13.49 -9.31 -15.61
C ILE A 22 13.21 -7.93 -14.96
N LEU A 23 14.13 -6.97 -15.12
CA LEU A 23 13.98 -5.63 -14.57
C LEU A 23 12.74 -4.92 -15.13
N CYS A 24 12.57 -4.93 -16.45
CA CYS A 24 11.41 -4.30 -17.08
C CYS A 24 10.10 -4.98 -16.73
N ASN A 25 10.07 -6.30 -16.53
CA ASN A 25 8.87 -7.01 -16.04
C ASN A 25 8.54 -6.59 -14.62
N GLY A 26 9.52 -6.58 -13.71
CA GLY A 26 9.33 -6.14 -12.34
C GLY A 26 8.84 -4.70 -12.23
N LEU A 27 9.37 -3.78 -13.07
CA LEU A 27 8.88 -2.40 -13.15
C LEU A 27 7.45 -2.32 -13.69
N ALA A 28 7.12 -3.07 -14.75
CA ALA A 28 5.78 -3.06 -15.33
C ALA A 28 4.72 -3.54 -14.33
N ARG A 29 5.06 -4.47 -13.42
CA ARG A 29 4.19 -4.90 -12.33
C ARG A 29 3.97 -3.83 -11.27
N GLN A 30 4.80 -2.79 -11.24
CA GLN A 30 4.74 -1.69 -10.27
C GLN A 30 4.35 -0.34 -10.89
N GLU A 31 4.01 -0.28 -12.19
CA GLU A 31 3.59 0.95 -12.85
C GLU A 31 2.42 1.65 -12.17
N TYR A 32 1.49 0.89 -11.55
CA TYR A 32 0.38 1.45 -10.80
C TYR A 32 0.82 2.29 -9.58
N ARG A 33 2.08 2.14 -9.13
CA ARG A 33 2.68 2.94 -8.06
C ARG A 33 3.31 4.23 -8.57
N GLY A 34 3.79 4.26 -9.82
CA GLY A 34 4.40 5.45 -10.44
C GLY A 34 4.72 5.20 -11.91
N TYR A 35 4.38 6.14 -12.77
CA TYR A 35 4.50 6.03 -14.22
C TYR A 35 5.01 7.30 -14.91
N ASP A 36 5.51 8.26 -14.13
CA ASP A 36 6.04 9.53 -14.67
C ASP A 36 7.39 9.34 -15.36
N SER A 37 8.16 8.38 -14.90
CA SER A 37 9.38 7.95 -15.55
C SER A 37 9.84 6.57 -15.07
N ALA A 38 10.66 5.90 -15.87
CA ALA A 38 11.24 4.59 -15.55
C ALA A 38 12.72 4.57 -15.88
N GLY A 39 13.50 3.79 -15.11
CA GLY A 39 14.91 3.61 -15.42
C GLY A 39 15.51 2.40 -14.76
N ILE A 40 16.59 1.89 -15.39
CA ILE A 40 17.38 0.77 -14.91
C ILE A 40 18.87 1.13 -14.89
N GLY A 41 19.59 0.51 -13.94
CA GLY A 41 21.04 0.53 -13.86
C GLY A 41 21.55 -0.92 -13.80
N ILE A 42 22.37 -1.31 -14.78
CA ILE A 42 22.90 -2.66 -14.96
C ILE A 42 24.42 -2.63 -15.03
N ASP A 43 25.05 -3.79 -14.82
CA ASP A 43 26.51 -3.91 -14.98
C ASP A 43 26.93 -3.71 -16.43
N GLY A 44 27.99 -2.92 -16.64
CA GLY A 44 28.57 -2.59 -17.92
C GLY A 44 29.46 -3.67 -18.49
N ASP A 45 30.32 -3.28 -19.45
CA ASP A 45 31.23 -4.21 -20.12
C ASP A 45 32.52 -4.44 -19.34
N LYS A 46 32.91 -3.48 -18.51
CA LYS A 46 34.09 -3.58 -17.65
C LYS A 46 33.68 -3.77 -16.19
N PRO A 47 34.49 -4.44 -15.38
CA PRO A 47 34.23 -4.52 -13.92
C PRO A 47 34.08 -3.15 -13.30
N GLY A 48 33.04 -2.98 -12.50
CA GLY A 48 32.71 -1.71 -11.83
C GLY A 48 32.05 -0.66 -12.74
N GLU A 49 31.91 -0.88 -14.03
CA GLU A 49 31.16 -0.02 -14.93
C GLU A 49 29.67 -0.24 -14.82
N MET A 50 28.89 0.84 -14.90
CA MET A 50 27.42 0.78 -14.92
C MET A 50 26.85 1.41 -16.18
N MET A 51 25.82 0.79 -16.72
CA MET A 51 25.02 1.30 -17.84
C MET A 51 23.63 1.70 -17.33
N PHE A 52 23.14 2.84 -17.82
CA PHE A 52 21.85 3.40 -17.40
C PHE A 52 20.94 3.58 -18.60
N PHE A 53 19.71 3.13 -18.46
CA PHE A 53 18.62 3.43 -19.39
C PHE A 53 17.51 4.12 -18.61
N LYS A 54 17.14 5.31 -19.04
CA LYS A 54 16.16 6.17 -18.38
C LYS A 54 15.21 6.74 -19.41
N GLU A 55 13.89 6.73 -19.13
CA GLU A 55 12.88 7.25 -20.02
C GLU A 55 11.75 7.91 -19.24
N VAL A 56 11.19 8.99 -19.77
CA VAL A 56 10.00 9.65 -19.24
C VAL A 56 8.78 8.87 -19.68
N GLY A 57 7.83 8.66 -18.77
CA GLY A 57 6.61 7.91 -19.02
C GLY A 57 6.71 6.43 -18.64
N LYS A 58 5.86 5.61 -19.27
CA LYS A 58 5.67 4.19 -18.94
C LYS A 58 6.87 3.30 -19.31
N VAL A 59 6.96 2.14 -18.66
CA VAL A 59 8.02 1.13 -18.89
C VAL A 59 8.10 0.66 -20.35
N ALA A 60 6.99 0.74 -21.11
CA ALA A 60 7.00 0.43 -22.53
C ALA A 60 7.97 1.33 -23.32
N GLY A 61 8.07 2.63 -23.00
CA GLY A 61 9.05 3.54 -23.58
C GLY A 61 10.49 3.14 -23.24
N LEU A 62 10.75 2.78 -21.98
CA LEU A 62 12.05 2.28 -21.55
C LEU A 62 12.45 0.99 -22.28
N ARG A 63 11.53 0.02 -22.47
CA ARG A 63 11.78 -1.21 -23.24
C ARG A 63 12.20 -0.90 -24.68
N LYS A 64 11.49 0.04 -25.33
CA LYS A 64 11.82 0.47 -26.68
C LYS A 64 13.23 1.05 -26.75
N LYS A 65 13.58 1.93 -25.80
CA LYS A 65 14.92 2.54 -25.71
C LYS A 65 16.03 1.52 -25.50
N ILE A 66 15.81 0.50 -24.66
CA ILE A 66 16.77 -0.60 -24.45
C ILE A 66 16.94 -1.44 -25.72
N ALA A 67 15.83 -1.71 -26.45
CA ALA A 67 15.87 -2.50 -27.69
C ALA A 67 16.58 -1.77 -28.84
N GLU A 68 16.52 -0.43 -28.86
CA GLU A 68 17.18 0.42 -29.86
C GLU A 68 18.64 0.74 -29.51
N ALA A 69 19.09 0.42 -28.29
CA ALA A 69 20.44 0.73 -27.84
C ALA A 69 21.48 -0.22 -28.46
N ASP A 70 22.61 0.34 -28.90
CA ASP A 70 23.76 -0.44 -29.40
C ASP A 70 24.56 -0.99 -28.22
N ILE A 71 24.08 -2.12 -27.64
CA ILE A 71 24.71 -2.82 -26.53
C ILE A 71 24.88 -4.33 -26.84
N ASN A 72 25.89 -4.93 -26.27
CA ASN A 72 26.05 -6.38 -26.34
C ASN A 72 25.02 -7.08 -25.42
N THR A 73 23.87 -7.44 -25.97
CA THR A 73 22.78 -8.11 -25.25
C THR A 73 23.08 -9.56 -24.88
N SER A 74 24.01 -10.21 -25.60
CA SER A 74 24.40 -11.61 -25.37
C SER A 74 25.53 -11.77 -24.34
N LYS A 75 26.03 -10.68 -23.76
CA LYS A 75 27.00 -10.75 -22.66
C LYS A 75 26.42 -11.44 -21.46
N THR A 76 27.09 -12.48 -20.96
CA THR A 76 26.67 -13.25 -19.79
C THR A 76 27.40 -12.80 -18.53
N PHE A 77 26.70 -12.94 -17.38
CA PHE A 77 27.21 -12.66 -16.04
C PHE A 77 26.94 -13.86 -15.16
N LEU A 78 27.96 -14.37 -14.46
CA LEU A 78 27.81 -15.44 -13.48
C LEU A 78 27.22 -14.91 -12.15
N SER A 79 27.59 -13.69 -11.83
CA SER A 79 27.03 -12.92 -10.70
C SER A 79 26.86 -11.48 -11.14
N GLN A 80 25.77 -10.86 -10.74
CA GLN A 80 25.46 -9.47 -11.10
C GLN A 80 24.51 -8.83 -10.10
N VAL A 81 24.51 -7.51 -10.06
CA VAL A 81 23.56 -6.67 -9.32
C VAL A 81 23.01 -5.62 -10.27
N SER A 82 21.68 -5.53 -10.33
CA SER A 82 20.98 -4.54 -11.15
C SER A 82 19.87 -3.89 -10.34
N ILE A 83 19.63 -2.61 -10.57
CA ILE A 83 18.63 -1.81 -9.87
C ILE A 83 17.74 -1.10 -10.85
N ALA A 84 16.46 -0.96 -10.52
CA ALA A 84 15.44 -0.39 -11.37
C ALA A 84 14.39 0.37 -10.57
N HIS A 85 13.72 1.32 -11.21
CA HIS A 85 12.77 2.19 -10.55
C HIS A 85 11.71 2.73 -11.51
N THR A 86 10.45 2.80 -11.03
CA THR A 86 9.38 3.61 -11.61
C THR A 86 9.10 4.79 -10.68
N ARG A 87 9.05 6.00 -11.24
CA ARG A 87 8.96 7.22 -10.46
C ARG A 87 7.56 7.81 -10.50
N TRP A 88 7.12 8.25 -9.33
CA TRP A 88 6.08 9.25 -9.13
C TRP A 88 6.75 10.54 -8.66
N ALA A 89 6.65 11.62 -9.46
CA ALA A 89 7.40 12.84 -9.22
C ALA A 89 6.87 13.61 -7.99
N THR A 90 7.68 13.70 -6.95
CA THR A 90 7.45 14.53 -5.75
C THR A 90 8.39 15.73 -5.71
N HIS A 91 9.64 15.57 -6.16
CA HIS A 91 10.67 16.59 -6.24
C HIS A 91 11.22 16.69 -7.66
N GLY A 92 11.05 17.84 -8.29
CA GLY A 92 11.42 18.08 -9.70
C GLY A 92 10.47 17.42 -10.72
N PRO A 93 10.25 18.05 -11.87
CA PRO A 93 9.34 17.56 -12.91
C PRO A 93 9.81 16.24 -13.53
N PRO A 94 8.91 15.50 -14.20
CA PRO A 94 9.31 14.34 -15.00
C PRO A 94 10.30 14.77 -16.11
N SER A 95 11.54 14.32 -15.99
CA SER A 95 12.61 14.56 -16.96
C SER A 95 13.63 13.42 -16.89
N VAL A 96 14.39 13.19 -17.94
CA VAL A 96 15.42 12.10 -17.97
C VAL A 96 16.47 12.29 -16.88
N VAL A 97 16.80 13.54 -16.52
CA VAL A 97 17.77 13.86 -15.46
C VAL A 97 17.25 13.45 -14.10
N ASN A 98 15.94 13.68 -13.86
CA ASN A 98 15.28 13.35 -12.60
C ASN A 98 14.83 11.88 -12.50
N CYS A 99 15.02 11.06 -13.58
CA CYS A 99 14.75 9.63 -13.53
C CYS A 99 15.77 8.89 -12.66
N HIS A 100 15.28 7.98 -11.83
CA HIS A 100 16.15 7.03 -11.14
C HIS A 100 16.66 5.92 -12.09
N PRO A 101 17.77 5.27 -11.76
CA PRO A 101 18.69 5.48 -10.62
C PRO A 101 19.46 6.80 -10.68
N LEU A 102 19.71 7.44 -9.52
CA LEU A 102 20.54 8.64 -9.40
C LEU A 102 21.98 8.24 -9.02
N LYS A 103 22.96 8.95 -9.56
CA LYS A 103 24.39 8.70 -9.37
C LYS A 103 25.05 9.81 -8.57
N SER A 104 26.11 9.48 -7.85
CA SER A 104 26.89 10.41 -7.03
C SER A 104 27.79 11.35 -7.84
N ASP A 105 28.19 10.92 -9.04
CA ASP A 105 29.18 11.57 -9.89
C ASP A 105 29.13 10.99 -11.31
N PRO A 106 29.86 11.57 -12.28
CA PRO A 106 29.90 11.06 -13.67
C PRO A 106 30.40 9.60 -13.81
N LYS A 107 31.21 9.11 -12.85
CA LYS A 107 31.70 7.72 -12.85
C LYS A 107 30.72 6.75 -12.24
N ALA A 108 29.64 7.24 -11.60
CA ALA A 108 28.66 6.46 -10.89
C ALA A 108 29.28 5.59 -9.77
N ASP A 109 30.19 6.17 -8.98
CA ASP A 109 30.83 5.48 -7.86
C ASP A 109 29.78 4.91 -6.90
N PHE A 110 28.69 5.68 -6.65
CA PHE A 110 27.50 5.23 -5.93
C PHE A 110 26.24 5.57 -6.74
N THR A 111 25.33 4.63 -6.75
CA THR A 111 24.05 4.73 -7.46
C THR A 111 22.91 4.33 -6.53
N VAL A 112 21.82 5.11 -6.52
CA VAL A 112 20.72 4.94 -5.58
C VAL A 112 19.38 4.98 -6.31
N VAL A 113 18.48 4.09 -5.92
CA VAL A 113 17.04 4.20 -6.19
C VAL A 113 16.30 4.39 -4.88
N HIS A 114 15.23 5.19 -4.89
CA HIS A 114 14.56 5.68 -3.69
C HIS A 114 13.05 5.77 -3.86
N ASN A 115 12.33 5.28 -2.87
CA ASN A 115 10.92 5.56 -2.64
C ASN A 115 10.78 6.33 -1.34
N GLY A 116 9.99 7.37 -1.33
CA GLY A 116 9.76 8.18 -0.14
C GLY A 116 10.16 9.64 -0.31
N ILE A 117 10.41 10.30 0.80
CA ILE A 117 10.85 11.70 0.87
C ILE A 117 11.93 11.85 1.94
N VAL A 118 13.06 12.44 1.57
CA VAL A 118 14.12 12.86 2.50
C VAL A 118 13.86 14.32 2.85
N THR A 119 13.30 14.57 4.04
CA THR A 119 12.81 15.90 4.44
C THR A 119 13.92 16.93 4.62
N ASN A 120 15.12 16.48 5.01
CA ASN A 120 16.29 17.35 5.16
C ASN A 120 17.18 17.46 3.89
N ALA A 121 16.72 16.96 2.73
CA ALA A 121 17.50 16.94 1.49
C ALA A 121 17.99 18.35 1.05
N ALA A 122 17.17 19.39 1.23
CA ALA A 122 17.54 20.75 0.89
C ALA A 122 18.74 21.25 1.73
N ALA A 123 18.76 20.95 3.02
CA ALA A 123 19.87 21.30 3.91
C ALA A 123 21.15 20.52 3.53
N LEU A 124 21.01 19.20 3.27
CA LEU A 124 22.13 18.37 2.81
C LEU A 124 22.71 18.87 1.49
N ARG A 125 21.87 19.23 0.54
CA ARG A 125 22.29 19.81 -0.74
C ARG A 125 23.14 21.05 -0.56
N LEU A 126 22.72 21.99 0.29
CA LEU A 126 23.48 23.21 0.60
C LEU A 126 24.85 22.91 1.22
N VAL A 127 24.91 21.94 2.13
CA VAL A 127 26.17 21.54 2.78
C VAL A 127 27.12 20.90 1.77
N LEU A 128 26.62 19.99 0.92
CA LEU A 128 27.42 19.31 -0.09
C LEU A 128 27.91 20.25 -1.17
N GLN A 129 27.09 21.23 -1.61
CA GLN A 129 27.51 22.30 -2.53
C GLN A 129 28.67 23.13 -1.96
N LYS A 130 28.62 23.49 -0.68
CA LYS A 130 29.72 24.19 0.01
C LYS A 130 31.01 23.35 0.07
N ARG A 131 30.90 22.04 -0.04
CA ARG A 131 32.02 21.07 -0.10
C ARG A 131 32.53 20.83 -1.52
N GLY A 132 31.95 21.51 -2.53
CA GLY A 132 32.40 21.46 -3.92
C GLY A 132 31.67 20.42 -4.80
N PHE A 133 30.61 19.79 -4.31
CA PHE A 133 29.80 18.87 -5.11
C PHE A 133 28.79 19.63 -5.97
N SER A 134 28.62 19.19 -7.22
CA SER A 134 27.61 19.69 -8.15
C SER A 134 26.43 18.73 -8.23
N PHE A 135 25.23 19.27 -8.49
CA PHE A 135 24.00 18.52 -8.64
C PHE A 135 23.48 18.66 -10.06
N GLU A 136 23.06 17.56 -10.67
CA GLU A 136 22.48 17.52 -12.01
C GLU A 136 20.93 17.52 -11.94
N SER A 137 20.35 16.85 -10.93
CA SER A 137 18.90 16.69 -10.77
C SER A 137 18.33 17.59 -9.67
N GLU A 138 17.00 17.70 -9.65
CA GLU A 138 16.26 18.42 -8.61
C GLU A 138 15.77 17.46 -7.50
N THR A 139 16.13 16.16 -7.59
CA THR A 139 15.63 15.13 -6.67
C THR A 139 16.36 15.15 -5.33
N ASP A 140 15.64 14.78 -4.28
CA ASP A 140 16.20 14.52 -2.95
C ASP A 140 17.16 13.31 -2.96
N THR A 141 16.91 12.35 -3.83
CA THR A 141 17.72 11.13 -3.98
C THR A 141 19.15 11.39 -4.42
N GLU A 142 19.39 12.36 -5.28
CA GLU A 142 20.76 12.72 -5.69
C GLU A 142 21.59 13.21 -4.50
N ALA A 143 20.96 13.92 -3.56
CA ALA A 143 21.63 14.36 -2.35
C ALA A 143 22.11 13.15 -1.52
N VAL A 144 21.34 12.06 -1.49
CA VAL A 144 21.72 10.82 -0.81
C VAL A 144 22.90 10.13 -1.53
N ALA A 145 22.87 10.06 -2.84
CA ALA A 145 23.97 9.47 -3.63
C ALA A 145 25.29 10.23 -3.41
N ILE A 146 25.23 11.56 -3.48
CA ILE A 146 26.40 12.44 -3.28
C ILE A 146 26.86 12.40 -1.80
N LEU A 147 25.96 12.36 -0.83
CA LEU A 147 26.29 12.19 0.58
C LEU A 147 27.06 10.89 0.82
N THR A 148 26.62 9.80 0.17
CA THR A 148 27.29 8.50 0.26
C THR A 148 28.74 8.59 -0.24
N LYS A 149 28.96 9.25 -1.37
CA LYS A 149 30.30 9.49 -1.90
C LYS A 149 31.12 10.40 -0.98
N TYR A 150 30.54 11.48 -0.49
CA TYR A 150 31.21 12.42 0.43
C TYR A 150 31.73 11.69 1.69
N ILE A 151 30.89 10.86 2.31
CA ILE A 151 31.25 10.08 3.50
C ILE A 151 32.35 9.08 3.14
N TYR A 152 32.22 8.39 2.00
CA TYR A 152 33.23 7.43 1.53
C TYR A 152 34.59 8.09 1.28
N ASP A 153 34.63 9.22 0.57
CA ASP A 153 35.86 9.95 0.24
C ASP A 153 36.50 10.63 1.48
N SER A 154 35.71 10.93 2.49
CA SER A 154 36.17 11.63 3.73
C SER A 154 36.84 10.68 4.75
N GLN A 155 36.93 9.37 4.49
CA GLN A 155 37.49 8.41 5.44
C GLN A 155 39.02 8.43 5.49
N PRO A 156 39.64 8.73 6.64
CA PRO A 156 41.07 8.57 6.81
C PRO A 156 41.42 7.12 7.10
N GLY A 157 42.12 6.45 6.20
CA GLY A 157 42.68 5.11 6.45
C GLY A 157 41.87 3.95 5.87
N LYS A 158 41.52 2.95 6.69
CA LYS A 158 40.80 1.75 6.23
C LYS A 158 39.37 2.09 5.80
N ARG A 159 39.01 1.70 4.56
CA ARG A 159 37.65 1.90 4.03
C ARG A 159 36.62 1.08 4.82
N MET A 160 35.46 1.68 5.08
CA MET A 160 34.31 0.99 5.67
C MET A 160 33.80 -0.11 4.71
N ASN A 161 33.20 -1.15 5.24
CA ASN A 161 32.40 -2.05 4.43
C ASN A 161 31.10 -1.35 3.96
N PHE A 162 30.44 -1.89 2.95
CA PHE A 162 29.29 -1.23 2.34
C PHE A 162 28.10 -1.03 3.29
N PRO A 163 27.70 -2.02 4.13
CA PRO A 163 26.65 -1.81 5.13
C PRO A 163 26.97 -0.71 6.16
N GLU A 164 28.21 -0.62 6.62
CA GLU A 164 28.62 0.42 7.58
C GLU A 164 28.59 1.82 6.97
N LEU A 165 29.00 1.95 5.70
CA LEU A 165 28.89 3.19 4.94
C LEU A 165 27.44 3.63 4.84
N VAL A 166 26.53 2.74 4.39
CA VAL A 166 25.10 3.05 4.28
C VAL A 166 24.50 3.38 5.63
N LYS A 167 24.86 2.63 6.69
CA LYS A 167 24.43 2.91 8.06
C LYS A 167 24.81 4.34 8.49
N THR A 168 26.02 4.79 8.13
CA THR A 168 26.47 6.17 8.44
C THR A 168 25.66 7.21 7.67
N VAL A 169 25.38 6.94 6.38
CA VAL A 169 24.51 7.80 5.57
C VAL A 169 23.11 7.94 6.19
N LEU A 170 22.49 6.81 6.58
CA LEU A 170 21.11 6.80 7.11
C LEU A 170 20.97 7.56 8.46
N LYS A 171 22.04 7.74 9.22
CA LYS A 171 22.03 8.56 10.45
C LYS A 171 21.87 10.05 10.16
N GLU A 172 22.30 10.49 8.98
CA GLU A 172 22.20 11.89 8.54
C GLU A 172 20.87 12.21 7.83
N LEU A 173 20.03 11.18 7.57
CA LEU A 173 18.78 11.34 6.84
C LEU A 173 17.55 11.41 7.75
N GLU A 174 16.67 12.34 7.44
CA GLU A 174 15.35 12.50 8.06
C GLU A 174 14.26 12.21 7.02
N GLY A 175 13.13 11.64 7.47
CA GLY A 175 11.97 11.36 6.62
C GLY A 175 11.63 9.88 6.51
N SER A 176 10.81 9.57 5.51
CA SER A 176 10.33 8.22 5.19
C SER A 176 10.93 7.76 3.88
N PHE A 177 11.57 6.58 3.86
CA PHE A 177 12.30 6.12 2.68
C PHE A 177 12.42 4.59 2.60
N ALA A 178 12.59 4.11 1.37
CA ALA A 178 13.19 2.83 1.04
C ALA A 178 14.26 3.07 -0.02
N PHE A 179 15.46 2.57 0.23
CA PHE A 179 16.61 2.73 -0.65
C PHE A 179 17.16 1.40 -1.13
N VAL A 180 17.73 1.41 -2.34
CA VAL A 180 18.65 0.38 -2.80
C VAL A 180 19.91 1.09 -3.31
N PHE A 181 21.05 0.75 -2.71
CA PHE A 181 22.36 1.29 -3.01
C PHE A 181 23.19 0.26 -3.78
N LYS A 182 23.81 0.70 -4.87
CA LYS A 182 24.80 -0.05 -5.65
C LYS A 182 26.05 0.81 -5.80
N SER A 183 27.23 0.17 -5.84
CA SER A 183 28.51 0.88 -5.99
C SER A 183 29.50 0.13 -6.87
N SER A 184 30.31 0.89 -7.62
CA SER A 184 31.46 0.36 -8.35
C SER A 184 32.60 -0.10 -7.42
N HIS A 185 32.64 0.43 -6.21
CA HIS A 185 33.66 0.05 -5.20
C HIS A 185 33.34 -1.26 -4.47
N TYR A 186 32.09 -1.72 -4.53
CA TYR A 186 31.59 -2.95 -3.92
C TYR A 186 30.88 -3.78 -5.00
N PRO A 187 31.64 -4.36 -5.96
CA PRO A 187 31.05 -5.13 -7.04
C PRO A 187 30.31 -6.36 -6.50
N ASN A 188 29.19 -6.71 -7.13
CA ASN A 188 28.31 -7.81 -6.74
C ASN A 188 27.66 -7.70 -5.34
N GLU A 189 27.75 -6.52 -4.71
CA GLU A 189 27.07 -6.23 -3.46
C GLU A 189 25.95 -5.22 -3.68
N VAL A 190 24.89 -5.37 -2.91
CA VAL A 190 23.81 -4.39 -2.80
C VAL A 190 23.42 -4.22 -1.34
N VAL A 191 23.17 -2.97 -0.96
CA VAL A 191 22.64 -2.66 0.36
C VAL A 191 21.28 -1.99 0.17
N THR A 192 20.30 -2.46 0.91
CA THR A 192 18.97 -1.89 0.90
C THR A 192 18.56 -1.50 2.31
N ALA A 193 17.82 -0.43 2.45
CA ALA A 193 17.41 0.10 3.74
C ALA A 193 15.97 0.59 3.69
N ARG A 194 15.26 0.45 4.81
CA ARG A 194 13.86 0.85 4.94
C ARG A 194 13.62 1.68 6.19
N ARG A 195 12.81 2.74 6.02
CA ARG A 195 12.14 3.50 7.08
C ARG A 195 10.86 4.11 6.52
N GLY A 196 9.69 3.61 6.94
CA GLY A 196 8.39 4.10 6.51
C GLY A 196 7.89 3.58 5.15
N SER A 197 8.70 3.59 4.09
CA SER A 197 8.28 3.08 2.77
C SER A 197 8.47 1.56 2.66
N PRO A 198 7.53 0.81 2.05
CA PRO A 198 7.59 -0.65 2.01
C PRO A 198 8.74 -1.17 1.14
N LEU A 199 9.39 -2.23 1.62
CA LEU A 199 10.44 -2.95 0.91
C LEU A 199 10.49 -4.42 1.36
N LEU A 200 10.65 -5.34 0.42
CA LEU A 200 10.76 -6.78 0.67
C LEU A 200 11.81 -7.42 -0.24
N ILE A 201 12.27 -8.59 0.17
CA ILE A 201 13.29 -9.36 -0.55
C ILE A 201 12.73 -10.74 -0.88
N GLY A 202 12.65 -11.06 -2.18
CA GLY A 202 12.37 -12.40 -2.67
C GLY A 202 13.64 -13.24 -2.78
N VAL A 203 13.53 -14.51 -2.44
CA VAL A 203 14.66 -15.46 -2.50
C VAL A 203 14.29 -16.66 -3.38
N LYS A 204 15.10 -16.91 -4.40
CA LYS A 204 14.92 -18.05 -5.30
C LYS A 204 16.18 -18.91 -5.29
N THR A 205 16.01 -20.17 -4.92
CA THR A 205 17.07 -21.18 -4.88
C THR A 205 16.58 -22.48 -5.52
N GLU A 206 17.47 -23.23 -6.14
CA GLU A 206 17.14 -24.57 -6.68
C GLU A 206 17.02 -25.59 -5.57
N LYS A 207 17.83 -25.48 -4.53
CA LYS A 207 17.80 -26.37 -3.37
C LYS A 207 16.96 -25.77 -2.23
N LYS A 208 16.42 -26.64 -1.37
CA LYS A 208 15.66 -26.22 -0.19
C LYS A 208 16.55 -25.41 0.75
N LEU A 209 16.03 -24.30 1.24
CA LEU A 209 16.70 -23.53 2.28
C LEU A 209 16.79 -24.34 3.56
N LYS A 210 17.90 -24.22 4.27
CA LYS A 210 18.15 -24.93 5.51
C LYS A 210 17.31 -24.41 6.68
N VAL A 211 17.02 -23.11 6.69
CA VAL A 211 16.16 -22.42 7.65
C VAL A 211 15.34 -21.35 6.93
N ASP A 212 14.15 -21.09 7.44
CA ASP A 212 13.21 -20.12 6.88
C ASP A 212 13.22 -18.78 7.65
N PHE A 213 14.41 -18.36 8.12
CA PHE A 213 14.58 -17.07 8.79
C PHE A 213 16.01 -16.53 8.61
N VAL A 214 16.17 -15.22 8.80
CA VAL A 214 17.43 -14.48 8.80
C VAL A 214 17.59 -13.79 10.14
N ASP A 215 18.74 -13.98 10.80
CA ASP A 215 19.04 -13.30 12.05
C ASP A 215 19.31 -11.81 11.81
N VAL A 216 18.82 -10.96 12.72
CA VAL A 216 19.07 -9.52 12.70
C VAL A 216 20.23 -9.18 13.62
N GLU A 217 21.28 -8.62 13.05
CA GLU A 217 22.43 -8.12 13.80
C GLU A 217 22.14 -6.70 14.30
N PHE A 218 22.09 -6.54 15.62
CA PHE A 218 21.95 -5.22 16.23
C PHE A 218 23.29 -4.49 16.23
N ALA A 219 23.29 -3.25 15.74
CA ALA A 219 24.45 -2.38 15.86
C ALA A 219 24.68 -2.06 17.35
N THR A 220 25.74 -2.60 17.94
CA THR A 220 26.21 -2.16 19.27
C THR A 220 26.72 -0.73 19.16
N GLU A 221 26.11 0.21 19.86
CA GLU A 221 26.76 1.48 20.21
C GLU A 221 27.89 1.14 21.19
N GLY A 222 29.06 1.08 20.67
CA GLY A 222 30.24 0.79 21.48
C GLY A 222 31.48 0.89 20.65
N GLU A 223 32.05 1.98 20.76
CA GLU A 223 33.38 2.47 20.96
C GLU A 223 33.68 3.77 20.19
N ASN A 224 33.00 4.85 20.61
CA ASN A 224 33.66 6.13 20.58
C ASN A 224 34.64 6.15 21.78
N LYS A 225 35.82 5.63 21.54
CA LYS A 225 36.97 6.06 22.39
C LYS A 225 37.24 7.51 22.01
N SER A 226 36.71 8.40 22.81
CA SER A 226 37.18 9.78 22.91
C SER A 226 38.70 9.73 23.13
N ILE A 227 39.42 10.31 22.16
CA ILE A 227 40.80 10.73 22.35
C ILE A 227 40.77 11.92 23.33
N ASP A 228 40.80 11.60 24.62
CA ASP A 228 41.16 12.54 25.68
C ASP A 228 41.34 11.73 26.96
N ALA A 229 42.59 11.40 27.26
CA ALA A 229 43.13 11.38 28.61
C ALA A 229 44.57 10.88 28.59
N LEU A 230 45.48 11.78 28.41
CA LEU A 230 46.79 11.70 29.05
C LEU A 230 46.59 11.85 30.54
N ALA A 231 46.83 10.82 31.30
CA ALA A 231 47.18 10.91 32.73
C ALA A 231 47.90 9.62 33.18
N PRO A 232 48.81 9.69 34.15
CA PRO A 232 50.01 8.87 34.17
C PRO A 232 49.92 7.60 35.03
N THR A 233 50.80 6.69 34.65
CA THR A 233 51.24 5.44 35.28
C THR A 233 51.25 5.37 36.81
N SER A 234 50.80 4.22 37.34
CA SER A 234 51.36 3.59 38.52
C SER A 234 51.48 2.06 38.37
N PRO A 235 52.52 1.42 38.87
CA PRO A 235 52.91 0.08 38.49
C PRO A 235 52.49 -0.99 39.50
N GLY A 236 52.23 -2.18 38.99
CA GLY A 236 52.28 -3.38 39.81
C GLY A 236 51.07 -4.31 39.71
N GLY A 237 51.26 -5.45 39.05
CA GLY A 237 50.32 -6.56 39.13
C GLY A 237 50.54 -7.59 38.02
N LEU A 238 51.18 -8.70 38.39
CA LEU A 238 51.61 -9.82 37.58
C LEU A 238 50.48 -10.49 36.74
N LEU A 239 50.83 -10.79 35.47
CA LEU A 239 50.55 -12.02 34.71
C LEU A 239 49.16 -12.63 34.80
N ALA A 240 48.33 -12.28 33.86
CA ALA A 240 47.41 -13.22 33.21
C ALA A 240 47.70 -13.25 31.72
N PRO A 241 47.68 -14.45 31.07
CA PRO A 241 47.99 -14.55 29.65
C PRO A 241 46.90 -13.87 28.81
N PRO A 242 47.22 -13.36 27.62
CA PRO A 242 46.21 -12.79 26.75
C PRO A 242 45.27 -13.90 26.33
N THR A 243 44.11 -13.94 26.89
CA THR A 243 43.01 -14.74 26.30
C THR A 243 42.68 -14.13 24.95
N SER A 244 43.14 -14.87 23.99
CA SER A 244 42.78 -14.86 22.61
C SER A 244 41.40 -14.32 22.29
N ASN A 245 41.39 -13.52 21.24
CA ASN A 245 40.38 -13.51 20.20
C ASN A 245 38.96 -13.68 20.71
N THR A 246 38.33 -12.62 21.10
CA THR A 246 36.91 -12.44 20.74
C THR A 246 36.87 -12.27 19.24
N ASN A 247 36.98 -13.39 18.52
CA ASN A 247 36.34 -13.54 17.27
C ASN A 247 34.85 -13.26 17.55
N LEU A 248 34.39 -12.09 17.17
CA LEU A 248 33.00 -11.90 16.85
C LEU A 248 32.66 -13.06 15.94
N LEU A 249 32.00 -14.06 16.48
CA LEU A 249 31.36 -15.11 15.71
C LEU A 249 30.47 -14.37 14.74
N ARG A 250 30.95 -14.17 13.49
CA ARG A 250 30.08 -13.98 12.36
C ARG A 250 29.10 -15.14 12.45
N THR A 251 27.92 -14.89 12.92
CA THR A 251 26.78 -15.77 12.70
C THR A 251 26.53 -15.67 11.21
N GLN A 252 27.28 -16.48 10.45
CA GLN A 252 26.98 -16.68 9.04
C GLN A 252 25.52 -17.10 9.03
N SER A 253 24.70 -16.35 8.33
CA SER A 253 23.32 -16.72 8.11
C SER A 253 23.33 -18.04 7.34
N ARG A 254 23.30 -19.15 8.05
CA ARG A 254 23.34 -20.51 7.49
C ARG A 254 22.13 -20.84 6.61
N ALA A 255 21.17 -19.88 6.52
CA ALA A 255 19.95 -20.01 5.76
C ALA A 255 20.19 -20.31 4.28
N PHE A 256 21.22 -19.71 3.69
CA PHE A 256 21.47 -19.70 2.25
C PHE A 256 22.57 -20.68 1.81
N MET A 257 23.23 -21.36 2.73
CA MET A 257 24.19 -22.42 2.39
C MET A 257 23.47 -23.72 2.04
N SER A 258 24.05 -24.49 1.12
CA SER A 258 23.63 -25.87 0.89
C SER A 258 23.90 -26.72 2.14
N GLU A 259 23.23 -27.88 2.25
CA GLU A 259 23.48 -28.84 3.34
C GLU A 259 24.97 -29.22 3.44
N ASP A 260 25.69 -29.17 2.33
CA ASP A 260 27.11 -29.52 2.23
C ASP A 260 28.05 -28.33 2.55
N GLY A 261 27.51 -27.15 2.92
CA GLY A 261 28.27 -25.95 3.22
C GLY A 261 28.94 -25.27 2.00
N MET A 262 28.58 -25.68 0.78
CA MET A 262 29.09 -25.10 -0.46
C MET A 262 28.17 -23.95 -0.94
N PRO A 263 28.72 -22.88 -1.55
CA PRO A 263 27.96 -21.86 -2.22
C PRO A 263 27.01 -22.47 -3.26
N GLN A 264 25.77 -22.02 -3.30
CA GLN A 264 24.78 -22.49 -4.27
C GLN A 264 24.30 -21.34 -5.17
N PRO A 265 23.84 -21.65 -6.39
CA PRO A 265 23.18 -20.67 -7.24
C PRO A 265 21.95 -20.08 -6.52
N ILE A 266 21.89 -18.75 -6.45
CA ILE A 266 20.81 -18.05 -5.78
C ILE A 266 20.49 -16.74 -6.50
N GLU A 267 19.21 -16.40 -6.51
CA GLU A 267 18.71 -15.14 -7.04
C GLU A 267 17.94 -14.40 -5.94
N PHE A 268 18.20 -13.10 -5.80
CA PHE A 268 17.46 -12.21 -4.89
C PHE A 268 16.74 -11.14 -5.70
N PHE A 269 15.52 -10.83 -5.27
CA PHE A 269 14.66 -9.81 -5.86
C PHE A 269 14.29 -8.83 -4.79
N VAL A 270 14.69 -7.58 -4.90
CA VAL A 270 14.33 -6.50 -3.97
C VAL A 270 13.20 -5.71 -4.59
N ALA A 271 12.06 -5.57 -3.93
CA ALA A 271 10.94 -4.84 -4.49
C ALA A 271 10.14 -4.08 -3.43
N SER A 272 9.41 -3.08 -3.88
CA SER A 272 8.44 -2.35 -3.06
C SER A 272 7.13 -3.09 -2.89
N ASP A 273 6.88 -4.10 -3.73
CA ASP A 273 5.63 -4.85 -3.74
C ASP A 273 5.85 -6.31 -4.15
N ALA A 274 5.13 -7.22 -3.48
CA ALA A 274 5.18 -8.65 -3.76
C ALA A 274 4.74 -9.02 -5.19
N ALA A 275 3.85 -8.22 -5.80
CA ALA A 275 3.39 -8.43 -7.17
C ALA A 275 4.53 -8.41 -8.20
N ALA A 276 5.62 -7.70 -7.93
CA ALA A 276 6.80 -7.69 -8.80
C ALA A 276 7.69 -8.93 -8.66
N ILE A 277 7.57 -9.67 -7.56
CA ILE A 277 8.44 -10.81 -7.22
C ILE A 277 7.78 -12.15 -7.55
N ILE A 278 6.46 -12.24 -7.46
CA ILE A 278 5.72 -13.51 -7.47
C ILE A 278 5.94 -14.35 -8.74
N GLU A 279 6.27 -13.75 -9.89
CA GLU A 279 6.61 -14.49 -11.10
C GLU A 279 7.96 -15.22 -11.00
N HIS A 280 8.79 -14.84 -10.04
CA HIS A 280 10.13 -15.39 -9.85
C HIS A 280 10.21 -16.34 -8.66
N THR A 281 9.60 -15.95 -7.53
CA THR A 281 9.56 -16.75 -6.29
C THR A 281 8.36 -16.37 -5.42
N LYS A 282 7.86 -17.34 -4.67
CA LYS A 282 6.86 -17.14 -3.61
C LYS A 282 7.48 -16.91 -2.23
N ARG A 283 8.80 -17.10 -2.08
CA ARG A 283 9.51 -16.92 -0.82
C ARG A 283 9.97 -15.49 -0.67
N VAL A 284 9.42 -14.79 0.31
CA VAL A 284 9.70 -13.37 0.56
C VAL A 284 10.00 -13.10 2.02
N LEU A 285 10.81 -12.07 2.25
CA LEU A 285 11.14 -11.55 3.56
C LEU A 285 10.79 -10.06 3.55
N TYR A 286 9.95 -9.63 4.49
CA TYR A 286 9.60 -8.23 4.68
C TYR A 286 10.61 -7.53 5.58
N LEU A 287 11.17 -6.42 5.11
CA LEU A 287 12.00 -5.57 5.95
C LEU A 287 11.12 -4.74 6.88
N GLU A 288 11.60 -4.49 8.09
CA GLU A 288 11.00 -3.57 9.04
C GLU A 288 11.72 -2.22 9.03
N ASP A 289 11.12 -1.22 9.69
CA ASP A 289 11.74 0.11 9.79
C ASP A 289 13.09 0.03 10.48
N ASP A 290 14.07 0.77 9.94
CA ASP A 290 15.46 0.82 10.32
C ASP A 290 16.28 -0.48 10.05
N ASP A 291 15.70 -1.45 9.32
CA ASP A 291 16.46 -2.59 8.80
C ASP A 291 17.35 -2.14 7.62
N ILE A 292 18.57 -2.65 7.62
CA ILE A 292 19.56 -2.52 6.55
C ILE A 292 19.90 -3.94 6.10
N ALA A 293 19.47 -4.32 4.91
CA ALA A 293 19.79 -5.63 4.36
C ALA A 293 20.96 -5.52 3.38
N HIS A 294 21.94 -6.38 3.56
CA HIS A 294 23.13 -6.50 2.72
C HIS A 294 23.10 -7.85 1.99
N ILE A 295 23.14 -7.81 0.69
CA ILE A 295 23.22 -8.99 -0.17
C ILE A 295 24.59 -8.98 -0.83
N ALA A 296 25.39 -10.03 -0.57
CA ALA A 296 26.71 -10.20 -1.11
C ALA A 296 27.07 -11.69 -1.18
N GLU A 297 27.75 -12.13 -2.23
CA GLU A 297 28.26 -13.50 -2.38
C GLU A 297 27.23 -14.62 -2.16
N GLY A 298 25.96 -14.34 -2.51
CA GLY A 298 24.84 -15.27 -2.32
C GLY A 298 24.29 -15.34 -0.89
N GLU A 299 24.73 -14.48 0.00
CA GLU A 299 24.26 -14.37 1.38
C GLU A 299 23.43 -13.09 1.57
N LEU A 300 22.49 -13.15 2.50
CA LEU A 300 21.67 -12.01 2.95
C LEU A 300 21.90 -11.81 4.45
N HIS A 301 22.35 -10.63 4.82
CA HIS A 301 22.56 -10.21 6.20
C HIS A 301 21.62 -9.02 6.49
N ILE A 302 21.02 -8.99 7.66
CA ILE A 302 20.16 -7.88 8.11
C ILE A 302 20.79 -7.24 9.33
N HIS A 303 21.08 -5.95 9.24
CA HIS A 303 21.54 -5.11 10.32
C HIS A 303 20.42 -4.15 10.71
N ARG A 304 20.32 -3.77 11.98
CA ARG A 304 19.32 -2.81 12.45
C ARG A 304 19.98 -1.66 13.19
N LEU A 305 19.56 -0.44 12.89
CA LEU A 305 19.91 0.73 13.68
C LEU A 305 19.16 0.65 15.01
N ARG A 306 19.89 0.53 16.15
CA ARG A 306 19.27 0.67 17.48
C ARG A 306 18.78 2.11 17.66
N ARG A 307 17.50 2.26 17.99
CA ARG A 307 17.02 3.46 18.68
C ARG A 307 17.18 3.22 20.18
N THR A 308 17.65 4.24 20.90
CA THR A 308 17.93 4.21 22.34
C THR A 308 16.68 3.99 23.22
N ASP A 309 15.46 4.17 22.66
CA ASP A 309 14.20 4.14 23.40
C ASP A 309 13.18 3.22 22.71
N GLY A 310 13.25 1.91 22.99
CA GLY A 310 12.22 0.99 22.52
C GLY A 310 12.37 -0.44 23.04
N PRO A 311 11.27 -1.21 23.15
CA PRO A 311 11.33 -2.61 23.56
C PRO A 311 12.19 -3.42 22.60
N GLN A 312 12.87 -4.47 23.11
CA GLN A 312 13.62 -5.41 22.28
C GLN A 312 12.70 -6.04 21.23
N VAL A 313 12.93 -5.67 19.98
CA VAL A 313 12.18 -6.21 18.83
C VAL A 313 12.82 -7.53 18.37
N ALA A 314 12.03 -8.39 17.75
CA ALA A 314 12.44 -9.71 17.30
C ALA A 314 13.80 -9.71 16.57
N SER A 315 14.67 -10.61 16.99
CA SER A 315 16.02 -10.78 16.46
C SER A 315 16.07 -11.55 15.13
N GLN A 316 14.93 -11.87 14.56
CA GLN A 316 14.81 -12.70 13.35
C GLN A 316 13.78 -12.14 12.39
N ARG A 317 14.01 -12.32 11.07
CA ARG A 317 13.05 -12.07 9.99
C ARG A 317 12.72 -13.38 9.33
N THR A 318 11.45 -13.74 9.37
CA THR A 318 10.94 -14.98 8.76
C THR A 318 10.83 -14.83 7.26
N ILE A 319 11.22 -15.86 6.53
CA ILE A 319 10.95 -16.00 5.10
C ILE A 319 9.56 -16.59 4.95
N GLU A 320 8.62 -15.79 4.47
CA GLU A 320 7.22 -16.16 4.29
C GLU A 320 6.97 -16.70 2.88
N THR A 321 5.98 -17.57 2.74
CA THR A 321 5.51 -18.04 1.44
C THR A 321 4.28 -17.25 1.03
N LEU A 322 4.34 -16.56 -0.10
CA LEU A 322 3.20 -15.84 -0.65
C LEU A 322 2.13 -16.82 -1.12
N GLU A 323 0.90 -16.61 -0.67
CA GLU A 323 -0.27 -17.40 -1.10
C GLU A 323 -0.93 -16.87 -2.38
N ILE A 324 -0.44 -15.74 -2.91
CA ILE A 324 -0.95 -15.09 -4.11
C ILE A 324 -0.57 -15.91 -5.36
N GLU A 325 -1.52 -16.09 -6.28
CA GLU A 325 -1.25 -16.71 -7.58
C GLU A 325 -1.00 -15.66 -8.67
N LEU A 326 -0.13 -15.99 -9.65
CA LEU A 326 0.20 -15.08 -10.74
C LEU A 326 -1.04 -14.65 -11.54
N ALA A 327 -2.01 -15.56 -11.73
CA ALA A 327 -3.26 -15.28 -12.44
C ALA A 327 -4.09 -14.16 -11.78
N GLU A 328 -3.99 -14.01 -10.46
CA GLU A 328 -4.74 -13.00 -9.71
C GLU A 328 -4.25 -11.58 -10.03
N ILE A 329 -2.97 -11.41 -10.31
CA ILE A 329 -2.37 -10.11 -10.65
C ILE A 329 -2.36 -9.80 -12.16
N MET A 330 -2.98 -10.63 -12.98
CA MET A 330 -3.13 -10.42 -14.43
C MET A 330 -4.51 -9.89 -14.77
N LYS A 331 -4.63 -9.05 -15.81
CA LYS A 331 -5.93 -8.54 -16.29
C LYS A 331 -6.87 -9.65 -16.80
N GLY A 332 -6.31 -10.73 -17.29
CA GLY A 332 -7.09 -11.80 -17.92
C GLY A 332 -7.84 -11.31 -19.15
N LYS A 333 -9.15 -11.54 -19.18
CA LYS A 333 -10.07 -11.16 -20.29
C LYS A 333 -10.56 -9.70 -20.24
N PHE A 334 -10.17 -8.94 -19.22
CA PHE A 334 -10.65 -7.57 -19.02
C PHE A 334 -9.69 -6.54 -19.63
N ASP A 335 -10.23 -5.43 -20.09
CA ASP A 335 -9.44 -4.34 -20.66
C ASP A 335 -8.64 -3.60 -19.58
N HIS A 336 -9.22 -3.47 -18.37
CA HIS A 336 -8.65 -2.73 -17.25
C HIS A 336 -8.70 -3.54 -15.94
N PHE A 337 -7.76 -3.29 -15.03
CA PHE A 337 -7.76 -3.89 -13.69
C PHE A 337 -8.99 -3.49 -12.89
N MET A 338 -9.38 -2.21 -12.91
CA MET A 338 -10.59 -1.76 -12.24
C MET A 338 -11.84 -2.52 -12.70
N GLN A 339 -11.97 -2.76 -14.00
CA GLN A 339 -13.09 -3.56 -14.54
C GLN A 339 -13.07 -4.98 -13.97
N LYS A 340 -11.91 -5.64 -14.02
CA LYS A 340 -11.72 -6.97 -13.43
C LYS A 340 -12.14 -6.98 -11.95
N GLU A 341 -11.65 -6.02 -11.17
CA GLU A 341 -11.88 -5.92 -9.74
C GLU A 341 -13.34 -5.63 -9.38
N ILE A 342 -14.08 -4.89 -10.21
CA ILE A 342 -15.52 -4.73 -10.06
C ILE A 342 -16.24 -6.07 -10.27
N TYR A 343 -15.87 -6.83 -11.30
CA TYR A 343 -16.48 -8.11 -11.63
C TYR A 343 -16.05 -9.26 -10.70
N GLU A 344 -14.96 -9.11 -9.97
CA GLU A 344 -14.51 -10.07 -8.95
C GLU A 344 -15.24 -9.93 -7.62
N GLN A 345 -16.06 -8.90 -7.40
CA GLN A 345 -16.72 -8.65 -6.12
C GLN A 345 -17.60 -9.81 -5.63
N PRO A 346 -18.34 -10.57 -6.48
CA PRO A 346 -19.05 -11.76 -6.01
C PRO A 346 -18.14 -12.78 -5.33
N GLU A 347 -16.92 -12.94 -5.84
CA GLU A 347 -15.92 -13.87 -5.30
C GLU A 347 -15.18 -13.27 -4.10
N SER A 348 -14.76 -12.01 -4.18
CA SER A 348 -14.03 -11.35 -3.09
C SER A 348 -14.83 -11.29 -1.79
N VAL A 349 -16.16 -11.08 -1.87
CA VAL A 349 -17.01 -11.08 -0.68
C VAL A 349 -17.14 -12.48 -0.06
N VAL A 350 -17.15 -13.54 -0.89
CA VAL A 350 -17.09 -14.94 -0.41
C VAL A 350 -15.76 -15.19 0.28
N ASN A 351 -14.65 -14.77 -0.31
CA ASN A 351 -13.32 -14.95 0.27
C ASN A 351 -13.17 -14.21 1.62
N THR A 352 -13.77 -13.03 1.74
CA THR A 352 -13.81 -12.27 3.00
C THR A 352 -14.55 -13.03 4.10
N MET A 353 -15.63 -13.74 3.78
CA MET A 353 -16.47 -14.48 4.72
C MET A 353 -15.97 -15.93 4.96
N ARG A 354 -15.19 -16.48 4.06
CA ARG A 354 -14.75 -17.88 4.08
C ARG A 354 -14.06 -18.25 5.40
N GLY A 355 -14.54 -19.31 6.05
CA GLY A 355 -14.01 -19.80 7.34
C GLY A 355 -14.31 -18.90 8.54
N ARG A 356 -15.09 -17.82 8.35
CA ARG A 356 -15.44 -16.83 9.39
C ARG A 356 -16.94 -16.77 9.68
N VAL A 357 -17.76 -16.99 8.66
CA VAL A 357 -19.21 -17.04 8.78
C VAL A 357 -19.66 -18.49 8.70
N ASN A 358 -20.32 -18.96 9.75
CA ASN A 358 -21.03 -20.23 9.74
C ASN A 358 -22.52 -19.92 9.51
N PHE A 359 -22.99 -20.13 8.29
CA PHE A 359 -24.35 -19.82 7.89
C PHE A 359 -25.38 -20.81 8.51
N ASP A 360 -25.00 -22.05 8.78
CA ASP A 360 -25.87 -23.05 9.40
C ASP A 360 -26.15 -22.73 10.88
N ALA A 361 -25.13 -22.22 11.57
CA ALA A 361 -25.23 -21.87 13.00
C ALA A 361 -25.53 -20.37 13.22
N ASN A 362 -25.65 -19.57 12.17
CA ASN A 362 -25.75 -18.10 12.24
C ASN A 362 -24.69 -17.47 13.17
N ALA A 363 -23.45 -17.92 13.05
CA ALA A 363 -22.34 -17.53 13.91
C ALA A 363 -21.18 -16.91 13.14
N ILE A 364 -20.50 -15.95 13.78
CA ILE A 364 -19.30 -15.29 13.25
C ILE A 364 -18.10 -15.64 14.14
N THR A 365 -16.98 -16.01 13.52
CA THR A 365 -15.73 -16.29 14.23
C THR A 365 -14.56 -15.60 13.55
N LEU A 366 -14.02 -14.57 14.18
CA LEU A 366 -12.83 -13.83 13.75
C LEU A 366 -11.67 -14.17 14.70
N GLY A 367 -10.85 -15.14 14.28
CA GLY A 367 -9.76 -15.66 15.11
C GLY A 367 -8.79 -14.60 15.60
N GLY A 368 -8.45 -13.62 14.74
CA GLY A 368 -7.53 -12.52 15.07
C GLY A 368 -8.01 -11.58 16.17
N LEU A 369 -9.32 -11.58 16.50
CA LEU A 369 -9.90 -10.73 17.56
C LEU A 369 -10.18 -11.51 18.85
N ARG A 370 -10.14 -12.84 18.82
CA ARG A 370 -10.65 -13.72 19.89
C ARG A 370 -10.12 -13.36 21.28
N ALA A 371 -8.81 -13.14 21.38
CA ALA A 371 -8.16 -12.79 22.65
C ALA A 371 -8.56 -11.42 23.18
N TYR A 372 -8.97 -10.52 22.31
CA TYR A 372 -9.25 -9.10 22.63
C TYR A 372 -10.75 -8.79 22.71
N LEU A 373 -11.65 -9.68 22.34
CA LEU A 373 -13.10 -9.46 22.39
C LEU A 373 -13.59 -8.93 23.77
N PRO A 374 -13.15 -9.49 24.93
CA PRO A 374 -13.58 -9.00 26.23
C PRO A 374 -13.15 -7.55 26.49
N ILE A 375 -11.99 -7.14 25.95
CA ILE A 375 -11.48 -5.77 26.08
C ILE A 375 -12.28 -4.83 25.17
N ILE A 376 -12.51 -5.21 23.91
CA ILE A 376 -13.24 -4.41 22.93
C ILE A 376 -14.67 -4.15 23.41
N ARG A 377 -15.35 -5.18 23.94
CA ARG A 377 -16.73 -5.05 24.48
C ARG A 377 -16.84 -4.12 25.68
N ARG A 378 -15.75 -3.88 26.41
CA ARG A 378 -15.68 -2.95 27.55
C ARG A 378 -15.15 -1.57 27.16
N GLY A 379 -14.79 -1.39 25.91
CA GLY A 379 -14.29 -0.12 25.40
C GLY A 379 -15.31 1.01 25.61
N ARG A 380 -14.81 2.17 25.98
CA ARG A 380 -15.63 3.37 26.19
C ARG A 380 -16.28 3.86 24.90
N ARG A 381 -15.54 3.79 23.80
CA ARG A 381 -15.97 4.13 22.44
C ARG A 381 -15.10 3.39 21.42
N ILE A 382 -15.60 3.31 20.20
CA ILE A 382 -14.83 2.83 19.05
C ILE A 382 -14.50 4.04 18.16
N VAL A 383 -13.22 4.18 17.80
CA VAL A 383 -12.74 5.23 16.90
C VAL A 383 -12.24 4.56 15.63
N PHE A 384 -12.95 4.72 14.52
CA PHE A 384 -12.43 4.36 13.21
C PHE A 384 -11.53 5.46 12.68
N CYS A 385 -10.36 5.09 12.16
CA CYS A 385 -9.43 6.02 11.56
C CYS A 385 -8.98 5.47 10.20
N ALA A 386 -9.19 6.25 9.13
CA ALA A 386 -8.92 5.81 7.76
C ALA A 386 -8.83 6.99 6.79
N CYS A 387 -8.45 6.70 5.53
CA CYS A 387 -8.39 7.66 4.42
C CYS A 387 -9.23 7.17 3.23
N GLY A 388 -9.76 8.10 2.43
CA GLY A 388 -10.40 7.84 1.14
C GLY A 388 -11.51 6.79 1.20
N THR A 389 -11.46 5.80 0.30
CA THR A 389 -12.43 4.70 0.23
C THR A 389 -12.56 3.92 1.54
N SER A 390 -11.45 3.72 2.27
CA SER A 390 -11.48 3.04 3.58
C SER A 390 -12.21 3.86 4.65
N TYR A 391 -12.11 5.19 4.59
CA TYR A 391 -12.91 6.08 5.44
C TYR A 391 -14.42 5.95 5.12
N HIS A 392 -14.78 5.85 3.82
CA HIS A 392 -16.17 5.66 3.43
C HIS A 392 -16.72 4.29 3.87
N SER A 393 -15.90 3.22 3.87
CA SER A 393 -16.33 1.92 4.40
C SER A 393 -16.61 1.98 5.91
N ALA A 394 -15.84 2.76 6.65
CA ALA A 394 -16.08 3.00 8.08
C ALA A 394 -17.37 3.83 8.32
N ILE A 395 -17.62 4.89 7.52
CA ILE A 395 -18.88 5.65 7.59
C ILE A 395 -20.07 4.73 7.29
N ALA A 396 -19.96 3.86 6.29
CA ALA A 396 -21.03 2.96 5.87
C ALA A 396 -21.46 2.00 6.97
N THR A 397 -20.52 1.58 7.81
CA THR A 397 -20.76 0.59 8.88
C THR A 397 -20.99 1.22 10.26
N ARG A 398 -20.78 2.53 10.42
CA ARG A 398 -20.93 3.21 11.69
C ARG A 398 -22.27 2.93 12.37
N ALA A 399 -23.39 3.15 11.66
CA ALA A 399 -24.72 3.01 12.23
C ALA A 399 -25.03 1.59 12.70
N ILE A 400 -24.62 0.55 11.93
CA ILE A 400 -24.82 -0.84 12.32
C ILE A 400 -23.90 -1.25 13.47
N PHE A 401 -22.71 -0.68 13.57
CA PHE A 401 -21.85 -0.88 14.74
C PHE A 401 -22.51 -0.35 16.02
N GLU A 402 -23.04 0.89 15.99
CA GLU A 402 -23.74 1.49 17.11
C GLU A 402 -24.99 0.70 17.47
N GLU A 403 -25.77 0.24 16.46
CA GLU A 403 -26.97 -0.58 16.66
C GLU A 403 -26.65 -1.91 17.36
N LEU A 404 -25.64 -2.64 16.87
CA LEU A 404 -25.34 -3.99 17.36
C LEU A 404 -24.54 -3.99 18.66
N THR A 405 -23.62 -3.05 18.85
CA THR A 405 -22.70 -3.05 19.99
C THR A 405 -23.16 -2.17 21.14
N GLU A 406 -24.03 -1.18 20.87
CA GLU A 406 -24.43 -0.11 21.81
C GLU A 406 -23.22 0.70 22.34
N ILE A 407 -22.11 0.69 21.59
CA ILE A 407 -20.89 1.46 21.88
C ILE A 407 -20.88 2.68 20.95
N PRO A 408 -20.63 3.90 21.46
CA PRO A 408 -20.48 5.08 20.61
C PRO A 408 -19.34 4.92 19.60
N VAL A 409 -19.59 5.28 18.33
CA VAL A 409 -18.64 5.16 17.25
C VAL A 409 -18.32 6.52 16.65
N SER A 410 -17.05 6.92 16.62
CA SER A 410 -16.58 8.04 15.81
C SER A 410 -15.80 7.53 14.59
N VAL A 411 -15.92 8.26 13.48
CA VAL A 411 -15.19 7.97 12.24
C VAL A 411 -14.37 9.19 11.88
N GLU A 412 -13.07 9.03 11.82
CA GLU A 412 -12.09 10.10 11.69
C GLU A 412 -11.27 9.95 10.41
N LEU A 413 -11.02 11.04 9.72
CA LEU A 413 -9.98 11.11 8.69
C LEU A 413 -8.61 11.12 9.39
N ALA A 414 -7.69 10.28 8.95
CA ALA A 414 -6.42 10.08 9.63
C ALA A 414 -5.57 11.35 9.72
N SER A 415 -5.51 12.17 8.66
CA SER A 415 -4.79 13.44 8.64
C SER A 415 -5.40 14.44 9.61
N ASP A 416 -6.72 14.70 9.55
CA ASP A 416 -7.43 15.61 10.44
C ASP A 416 -7.34 15.16 11.91
N PHE A 417 -7.41 13.85 12.14
CA PHE A 417 -7.25 13.25 13.47
C PHE A 417 -5.89 13.59 14.09
N LEU A 418 -4.82 13.54 13.30
CA LEU A 418 -3.45 13.90 13.72
C LEU A 418 -3.31 15.40 13.94
N ASP A 419 -3.78 16.22 12.99
CA ASP A 419 -3.68 17.69 13.04
C ASP A 419 -4.39 18.25 14.29
N ARG A 420 -5.56 17.72 14.61
CA ARG A 420 -6.31 18.10 15.83
C ARG A 420 -5.71 17.55 17.12
N ARG A 421 -4.77 16.61 17.03
CA ARG A 421 -4.24 15.87 18.20
C ARG A 421 -5.38 15.31 19.06
N THR A 422 -6.30 14.61 18.40
CA THR A 422 -7.55 14.12 19.00
C THR A 422 -7.29 13.38 20.32
N PRO A 423 -7.99 13.71 21.42
CA PRO A 423 -7.81 13.04 22.69
C PRO A 423 -8.14 11.55 22.61
N ILE A 424 -7.18 10.71 22.96
CA ILE A 424 -7.28 9.26 23.01
C ILE A 424 -6.95 8.77 24.42
N PHE A 425 -7.70 7.80 24.89
CA PHE A 425 -7.62 7.22 26.21
C PHE A 425 -7.40 5.71 26.14
N ARG A 426 -6.89 5.11 27.22
CA ARG A 426 -6.62 3.67 27.29
C ARG A 426 -7.87 2.80 27.09
N ASP A 427 -9.04 3.32 27.42
CA ASP A 427 -10.33 2.64 27.32
C ASP A 427 -10.97 2.82 25.90
N ASP A 428 -10.34 3.57 25.02
CA ASP A 428 -10.76 3.69 23.62
C ASP A 428 -10.27 2.48 22.82
N VAL A 429 -11.10 2.03 21.87
CA VAL A 429 -10.74 1.02 20.88
C VAL A 429 -10.58 1.73 19.53
N CYS A 430 -9.37 1.77 19.02
CA CYS A 430 -9.05 2.44 17.76
C CYS A 430 -8.93 1.41 16.64
N VAL A 431 -9.77 1.53 15.61
CA VAL A 431 -9.82 0.61 14.47
C VAL A 431 -9.29 1.32 13.23
N PHE A 432 -8.20 0.81 12.67
CA PHE A 432 -7.52 1.36 11.51
C PHE A 432 -7.86 0.55 10.27
N VAL A 433 -8.43 1.21 9.26
CA VAL A 433 -8.89 0.54 8.03
C VAL A 433 -8.03 1.00 6.86
N SER A 434 -7.40 0.06 6.17
CA SER A 434 -6.58 0.34 4.99
C SER A 434 -6.52 -0.86 4.05
N GLN A 435 -6.61 -0.62 2.75
CA GLN A 435 -6.41 -1.70 1.76
C GLN A 435 -4.95 -2.17 1.78
N SER A 436 -3.99 -1.26 1.64
CA SER A 436 -2.56 -1.58 1.60
C SER A 436 -1.95 -1.88 2.97
N GLY A 437 -2.52 -1.31 4.05
CA GLY A 437 -1.90 -1.29 5.37
C GLY A 437 -0.60 -0.49 5.46
N GLU A 438 -0.33 0.35 4.43
CA GLU A 438 0.87 1.18 4.29
C GLU A 438 0.53 2.67 4.07
N THR A 439 -0.71 3.10 4.34
CA THR A 439 -1.12 4.51 4.21
C THR A 439 -0.46 5.34 5.31
N ALA A 440 0.36 6.32 4.95
CA ALA A 440 1.17 7.10 5.88
C ALA A 440 0.37 7.71 7.03
N ASP A 441 -0.64 8.53 6.72
CA ASP A 441 -1.46 9.18 7.73
C ASP A 441 -2.12 8.17 8.69
N THR A 442 -2.60 7.03 8.15
CA THR A 442 -3.25 6.00 8.96
C THR A 442 -2.26 5.29 9.88
N ILE A 443 -1.02 5.04 9.43
CA ILE A 443 0.05 4.46 10.26
C ILE A 443 0.46 5.43 11.37
N LEU A 444 0.62 6.71 11.05
CA LEU A 444 0.97 7.72 12.05
C LEU A 444 -0.14 7.89 13.09
N ALA A 445 -1.41 7.90 12.66
CA ALA A 445 -2.56 7.92 13.58
C ALA A 445 -2.59 6.68 14.47
N MET A 446 -2.25 5.51 13.92
CA MET A 446 -2.15 4.26 14.68
C MET A 446 -1.05 4.36 15.75
N ARG A 447 0.14 4.79 15.38
CA ARG A 447 1.27 4.97 16.30
C ARG A 447 0.95 5.98 17.39
N TYR A 448 0.29 7.09 17.03
CA TYR A 448 -0.22 8.07 17.99
C TYR A 448 -1.16 7.45 19.03
N CYS A 449 -2.03 6.51 18.64
CA CYS A 449 -2.93 5.80 19.55
C CYS A 449 -2.17 4.75 20.40
N LEU A 450 -1.23 4.03 19.79
CA LEU A 450 -0.38 3.04 20.50
C LEU A 450 0.42 3.69 21.63
N GLU A 451 1.03 4.85 21.38
CA GLU A 451 1.79 5.62 22.39
C GLU A 451 0.91 6.03 23.59
N ARG A 452 -0.40 6.20 23.39
CA ARG A 452 -1.38 6.55 24.43
C ARG A 452 -1.98 5.35 25.12
N GLY A 453 -1.58 4.15 24.73
CA GLY A 453 -2.01 2.89 25.33
C GLY A 453 -3.43 2.46 24.96
N ALA A 454 -4.02 3.00 23.89
CA ALA A 454 -5.31 2.54 23.37
C ALA A 454 -5.16 1.17 22.67
N LEU A 455 -6.22 0.37 22.69
CA LEU A 455 -6.27 -0.86 21.91
C LEU A 455 -6.39 -0.54 20.41
N CYS A 456 -5.39 -0.93 19.63
CA CYS A 456 -5.37 -0.72 18.18
C CYS A 456 -5.70 -2.03 17.44
N VAL A 457 -6.70 -1.95 16.54
CA VAL A 457 -7.22 -3.06 15.74
C VAL A 457 -6.98 -2.72 14.26
N GLY A 458 -6.34 -3.61 13.49
CA GLY A 458 -6.09 -3.44 12.07
C GLY A 458 -7.13 -4.15 11.21
N VAL A 459 -7.68 -3.48 10.20
CA VAL A 459 -8.52 -4.08 9.16
C VAL A 459 -7.85 -3.82 7.82
N VAL A 460 -7.13 -4.80 7.30
CA VAL A 460 -6.23 -4.64 6.17
C VAL A 460 -6.40 -5.75 5.13
N ASN A 461 -6.03 -5.48 3.87
CA ASN A 461 -6.01 -6.51 2.83
C ASN A 461 -4.63 -7.15 2.69
N THR A 462 -3.57 -6.35 2.71
CA THR A 462 -2.21 -6.85 2.49
C THR A 462 -1.66 -7.50 3.75
N VAL A 463 -1.43 -8.81 3.69
CA VAL A 463 -0.75 -9.57 4.73
C VAL A 463 0.68 -9.11 4.86
N GLY A 464 1.22 -9.05 6.09
CA GLY A 464 2.59 -8.61 6.35
C GLY A 464 2.81 -7.09 6.20
N SER A 465 1.75 -6.29 6.01
CA SER A 465 1.86 -4.83 5.99
C SER A 465 2.25 -4.25 7.35
N THR A 466 2.77 -3.03 7.37
CA THR A 466 3.16 -2.33 8.61
C THR A 466 2.01 -2.28 9.62
N MET A 467 0.80 -1.91 9.15
CA MET A 467 -0.37 -1.86 10.01
C MET A 467 -0.73 -3.24 10.60
N SER A 468 -0.63 -4.33 9.81
CA SER A 468 -0.95 -5.67 10.30
C SER A 468 0.05 -6.19 11.34
N ARG A 469 1.30 -5.71 11.29
CA ARG A 469 2.35 -6.09 12.24
C ARG A 469 2.35 -5.25 13.53
N GLU A 470 1.98 -3.98 13.44
CA GLU A 470 2.07 -3.04 14.56
C GLU A 470 0.77 -2.96 15.39
N THR A 471 -0.38 -3.38 14.86
CA THR A 471 -1.64 -3.43 15.63
C THR A 471 -1.65 -4.62 16.60
N HIS A 472 -2.37 -4.48 17.72
CA HIS A 472 -2.49 -5.54 18.74
C HIS A 472 -3.23 -6.77 18.21
N CYS A 473 -4.21 -6.55 17.34
CA CYS A 473 -5.05 -7.57 16.73
C CYS A 473 -5.69 -7.04 15.47
N GLY A 474 -6.35 -7.89 14.68
CA GLY A 474 -7.01 -7.41 13.47
C GLY A 474 -7.68 -8.48 12.62
N VAL A 475 -8.14 -8.04 11.47
CA VAL A 475 -8.84 -8.86 10.48
C VAL A 475 -8.28 -8.54 9.09
N HIS A 476 -7.79 -9.54 8.38
CA HIS A 476 -7.50 -9.40 6.95
C HIS A 476 -8.80 -9.53 6.15
N ILE A 477 -9.02 -8.63 5.21
CA ILE A 477 -10.26 -8.63 4.42
C ILE A 477 -10.30 -9.70 3.32
N ASN A 478 -9.14 -10.25 2.95
CA ASN A 478 -9.00 -11.34 1.97
C ASN A 478 -9.69 -11.06 0.62
N ALA A 479 -9.67 -9.81 0.16
CA ALA A 479 -10.25 -9.40 -1.12
C ALA A 479 -9.44 -9.86 -2.34
N GLY A 480 -8.25 -10.45 -2.12
CA GLY A 480 -7.24 -10.67 -3.14
C GLY A 480 -6.51 -9.38 -3.54
N PRO A 481 -5.53 -9.45 -4.46
CA PRO A 481 -4.79 -8.29 -4.93
C PRO A 481 -5.70 -7.26 -5.59
N GLU A 482 -5.54 -5.98 -5.24
CA GLU A 482 -6.24 -4.86 -5.87
C GLU A 482 -5.19 -3.91 -6.46
N ILE A 483 -5.12 -3.86 -7.80
CA ILE A 483 -4.08 -3.18 -8.58
C ILE A 483 -4.58 -1.84 -9.11
N GLY A 484 -5.85 -1.76 -9.55
CA GLY A 484 -6.49 -0.52 -9.99
C GLY A 484 -6.31 0.58 -8.95
N VAL A 485 -5.91 1.78 -9.37
CA VAL A 485 -5.67 2.90 -8.45
C VAL A 485 -6.93 3.23 -7.67
N ALA A 486 -8.07 3.34 -8.36
CA ALA A 486 -9.37 3.53 -7.73
C ALA A 486 -9.83 2.23 -7.06
N SER A 487 -9.98 2.23 -5.76
CA SER A 487 -10.37 1.05 -4.96
C SER A 487 -11.84 0.69 -5.21
N THR A 488 -12.14 -0.60 -5.38
CA THR A 488 -13.50 -1.12 -5.66
C THR A 488 -13.84 -2.32 -4.78
N LYS A 489 -13.25 -3.49 -5.03
CA LYS A 489 -13.52 -4.71 -4.28
C LYS A 489 -13.04 -4.64 -2.83
N ALA A 490 -12.00 -3.86 -2.54
CA ALA A 490 -11.56 -3.64 -1.17
C ALA A 490 -12.61 -2.90 -0.34
N TYR A 491 -13.35 -1.94 -0.93
CA TYR A 491 -14.45 -1.26 -0.24
C TYR A 491 -15.51 -2.23 0.24
N THR A 492 -16.05 -3.08 -0.63
CA THR A 492 -17.08 -4.05 -0.29
C THR A 492 -16.59 -5.09 0.71
N SER A 493 -15.36 -5.55 0.58
CA SER A 493 -14.72 -6.47 1.52
C SER A 493 -14.43 -5.84 2.88
N GLN A 494 -14.00 -4.58 2.94
CA GLN A 494 -13.86 -3.82 4.21
C GLN A 494 -15.19 -3.65 4.90
N TYR A 495 -16.23 -3.28 4.15
CA TYR A 495 -17.58 -3.17 4.68
C TYR A 495 -18.02 -4.46 5.36
N ILE A 496 -17.88 -5.61 4.71
CA ILE A 496 -18.23 -6.93 5.24
C ILE A 496 -17.35 -7.28 6.45
N ALA A 497 -16.05 -7.02 6.40
CA ALA A 497 -15.16 -7.30 7.53
C ALA A 497 -15.55 -6.48 8.77
N LEU A 498 -15.83 -5.20 8.61
CA LEU A 498 -16.31 -4.34 9.69
C LEU A 498 -17.67 -4.82 10.23
N LEU A 499 -18.61 -5.19 9.35
CA LEU A 499 -19.89 -5.74 9.76
C LEU A 499 -19.73 -7.06 10.53
N MET A 500 -18.84 -7.97 10.10
CA MET A 500 -18.55 -9.20 10.85
C MET A 500 -17.98 -8.91 12.23
N ILE A 501 -17.15 -7.86 12.39
CA ILE A 501 -16.66 -7.43 13.70
C ILE A 501 -17.85 -7.01 14.60
N ALA A 502 -18.75 -6.18 14.09
CA ALA A 502 -19.95 -5.76 14.85
C ALA A 502 -20.84 -6.94 15.24
N LEU A 503 -21.05 -7.88 14.32
CA LEU A 503 -21.82 -9.12 14.57
C LEU A 503 -21.17 -9.99 15.65
N GLN A 504 -19.85 -10.15 15.64
CA GLN A 504 -19.14 -10.92 16.66
C GLN A 504 -19.15 -10.22 18.02
N LEU A 505 -18.99 -8.89 18.04
CA LEU A 505 -19.03 -8.10 19.29
C LEU A 505 -20.39 -8.18 19.97
N SER A 506 -21.47 -8.31 19.21
CA SER A 506 -22.85 -8.37 19.69
C SER A 506 -23.37 -9.79 19.95
N GLU A 507 -22.51 -10.81 19.92
CA GLU A 507 -22.89 -12.22 20.06
C GLU A 507 -23.63 -12.53 21.39
N ASP A 508 -23.28 -11.83 22.45
CA ASP A 508 -23.87 -11.91 23.77
C ASP A 508 -25.19 -11.10 23.93
N ARG A 509 -25.61 -10.35 22.92
CA ARG A 509 -26.84 -9.53 22.93
C ARG A 509 -28.04 -10.35 22.49
N ILE A 510 -28.74 -10.99 23.44
CA ILE A 510 -29.90 -11.86 23.20
C ILE A 510 -31.01 -11.11 22.46
N SER A 511 -31.27 -9.85 22.84
CA SER A 511 -32.29 -8.97 22.22
C SER A 511 -32.05 -8.73 20.71
N LEU A 512 -30.83 -8.85 20.25
CA LEU A 512 -30.44 -8.60 18.85
C LEU A 512 -30.29 -9.89 18.03
N THR A 513 -30.59 -11.06 18.59
CA THR A 513 -30.42 -12.35 17.90
C THR A 513 -31.18 -12.39 16.57
N ALA A 514 -32.45 -11.94 16.54
CA ALA A 514 -33.23 -11.92 15.30
C ALA A 514 -32.60 -11.00 14.23
N ARG A 515 -32.13 -9.82 14.65
CA ARG A 515 -31.46 -8.86 13.76
C ARG A 515 -30.14 -9.41 13.19
N ARG A 516 -29.34 -10.02 14.04
CA ARG A 516 -28.07 -10.68 13.65
C ARG A 516 -28.31 -11.79 12.65
N ASN A 517 -29.28 -12.67 12.90
CA ASN A 517 -29.63 -13.75 11.98
C ASN A 517 -30.08 -13.21 10.62
N GLN A 518 -30.96 -12.20 10.60
CA GLN A 518 -31.37 -11.54 9.36
C GLN A 518 -30.18 -11.01 8.56
N ILE A 519 -29.19 -10.40 9.22
CA ILE A 519 -27.99 -9.89 8.55
C ILE A 519 -27.13 -11.03 8.00
N ILE A 520 -26.93 -12.11 8.76
CA ILE A 520 -26.14 -13.26 8.34
C ILE A 520 -26.80 -13.98 7.15
N GLU A 521 -28.12 -14.14 7.15
CA GLU A 521 -28.88 -14.66 6.02
C GLU A 521 -28.73 -13.75 4.79
N GLY A 522 -28.78 -12.40 4.99
CA GLY A 522 -28.52 -11.44 3.93
C GLY A 522 -27.10 -11.56 3.34
N LEU A 523 -26.09 -11.78 4.18
CA LEU A 523 -24.71 -12.01 3.74
C LEU A 523 -24.58 -13.30 2.90
N HIS A 524 -25.35 -14.33 3.20
CA HIS A 524 -25.38 -15.58 2.42
C HIS A 524 -25.88 -15.33 0.98
N ALA A 525 -26.92 -14.51 0.83
CA ALA A 525 -27.50 -14.20 -0.48
C ALA A 525 -26.67 -13.17 -1.29
N LEU A 526 -25.81 -12.41 -0.62
CA LEU A 526 -25.12 -11.23 -1.20
C LEU A 526 -24.31 -11.52 -2.46
N PRO A 527 -23.49 -12.59 -2.56
CA PRO A 527 -22.70 -12.87 -3.78
C PRO A 527 -23.56 -13.03 -5.04
N GLY A 528 -24.69 -13.74 -4.90
CA GLY A 528 -25.67 -13.92 -5.99
C GLY A 528 -26.35 -12.59 -6.38
N GLN A 529 -26.67 -11.76 -5.40
CA GLN A 529 -27.28 -10.45 -5.63
C GLN A 529 -26.29 -9.48 -6.33
N ILE A 530 -24.99 -9.47 -5.92
CA ILE A 530 -23.96 -8.68 -6.62
C ILE A 530 -23.84 -9.12 -8.08
N LYS A 531 -23.81 -10.44 -8.34
CA LYS A 531 -23.76 -10.98 -9.71
C LYS A 531 -24.93 -10.48 -10.55
N LYS A 532 -26.14 -10.45 -9.99
CA LYS A 532 -27.33 -9.94 -10.66
C LYS A 532 -27.22 -8.45 -10.99
N VAL A 533 -26.65 -7.63 -10.10
CA VAL A 533 -26.41 -6.20 -10.37
C VAL A 533 -25.43 -6.03 -11.53
N LEU A 534 -24.37 -6.83 -11.59
CA LEU A 534 -23.39 -6.79 -12.70
C LEU A 534 -23.99 -7.15 -14.06
N GLU A 535 -25.06 -7.95 -14.13
CA GLU A 535 -25.79 -8.25 -15.38
C GLU A 535 -26.42 -6.99 -15.99
N GLY A 536 -26.67 -5.94 -15.20
CA GLY A 536 -27.20 -4.65 -15.64
C GLY A 536 -26.18 -3.70 -16.29
N ASP A 537 -24.92 -4.11 -16.46
CA ASP A 537 -23.80 -3.27 -16.91
C ASP A 537 -24.08 -2.51 -18.22
N LYS A 538 -24.72 -3.16 -19.20
CA LYS A 538 -25.05 -2.52 -20.49
C LYS A 538 -25.95 -1.28 -20.32
N GLY A 539 -26.96 -1.34 -19.44
CA GLY A 539 -27.81 -0.19 -19.13
C GLY A 539 -27.06 0.96 -18.49
N LEU A 540 -26.05 0.65 -17.66
CA LEU A 540 -25.17 1.65 -17.04
C LEU A 540 -24.24 2.30 -18.07
N GLN A 541 -23.73 1.52 -19.03
CA GLN A 541 -22.98 2.04 -20.17
C GLN A 541 -23.82 3.00 -21.02
N GLU A 542 -25.07 2.67 -21.28
CA GLU A 542 -26.01 3.54 -22.02
C GLU A 542 -26.29 4.86 -21.26
N LEU A 543 -26.41 4.82 -19.93
CA LEU A 543 -26.54 6.03 -19.10
C LEU A 543 -25.27 6.90 -19.16
N ALA A 544 -24.11 6.29 -19.06
CA ALA A 544 -22.82 6.99 -19.12
C ALA A 544 -22.58 7.65 -20.48
N THR A 545 -22.92 6.97 -21.57
CA THR A 545 -22.73 7.47 -22.94
C THR A 545 -23.83 8.42 -23.40
N GLY A 546 -24.99 8.36 -22.78
CA GLY A 546 -26.16 9.20 -23.08
C GLY A 546 -26.28 10.41 -22.16
N VAL A 547 -26.98 10.21 -21.04
CA VAL A 547 -27.43 11.32 -20.15
C VAL A 547 -26.26 12.01 -19.46
N LEU A 548 -25.26 11.26 -19.05
CA LEU A 548 -24.11 11.77 -18.29
C LEU A 548 -22.93 12.17 -19.18
N ALA A 549 -23.04 11.94 -20.49
CA ALA A 549 -21.95 12.02 -21.44
C ALA A 549 -21.18 13.34 -21.48
N ASN A 550 -21.88 14.47 -21.39
CA ASN A 550 -21.30 15.81 -21.54
C ASN A 550 -21.43 16.65 -20.27
N GLN A 551 -21.74 16.00 -19.18
CA GLN A 551 -21.91 16.67 -17.89
C GLN A 551 -20.55 16.99 -17.28
N ARG A 552 -20.46 18.14 -16.61
CA ARG A 552 -19.23 18.57 -15.91
C ARG A 552 -19.32 18.41 -14.40
N SER A 553 -20.55 18.28 -13.90
CA SER A 553 -20.83 18.11 -12.46
C SER A 553 -21.92 17.05 -12.28
N LEU A 554 -21.94 16.40 -11.13
CA LEU A 554 -22.93 15.40 -10.77
C LEU A 554 -23.14 15.42 -9.24
N LEU A 555 -24.38 15.44 -8.81
CA LEU A 555 -24.75 15.30 -7.40
C LEU A 555 -25.27 13.89 -7.13
N LEU A 556 -24.79 13.27 -6.06
CA LEU A 556 -25.26 11.97 -5.57
C LEU A 556 -25.94 12.18 -4.22
N MET A 557 -27.17 11.75 -4.06
CA MET A 557 -27.96 11.99 -2.85
C MET A 557 -28.43 10.69 -2.23
N GLY A 558 -28.29 10.55 -0.92
CA GLY A 558 -28.77 9.41 -0.15
C GLY A 558 -28.96 9.75 1.32
N ARG A 559 -29.52 8.83 2.07
CA ARG A 559 -29.76 8.98 3.50
C ARG A 559 -29.46 7.70 4.27
N GLY A 560 -29.12 7.81 5.56
CA GLY A 560 -28.76 6.66 6.38
C GLY A 560 -27.54 5.94 5.81
N TYR A 561 -27.61 4.63 5.65
CA TYR A 561 -26.54 3.81 5.05
C TYR A 561 -26.13 4.28 3.64
N GLN A 562 -27.07 4.87 2.88
CA GLN A 562 -26.82 5.28 1.50
C GLN A 562 -26.01 6.58 1.37
N TYR A 563 -25.80 7.32 2.45
CA TYR A 563 -24.92 8.50 2.42
C TYR A 563 -23.47 8.11 2.12
N ALA A 564 -22.97 7.05 2.76
CA ALA A 564 -21.64 6.54 2.47
C ALA A 564 -21.50 6.06 1.01
N THR A 565 -22.55 5.42 0.47
CA THR A 565 -22.61 5.02 -0.95
C THR A 565 -22.51 6.22 -1.88
N CYS A 566 -23.15 7.34 -1.55
CA CYS A 566 -23.05 8.58 -2.32
C CYS A 566 -21.65 9.18 -2.26
N LEU A 567 -21.02 9.21 -1.09
CA LEU A 567 -19.65 9.69 -0.93
C LEU A 567 -18.65 8.85 -1.76
N GLU A 568 -18.76 7.53 -1.67
CA GLU A 568 -17.89 6.61 -2.39
C GLU A 568 -18.14 6.67 -3.91
N GLY A 569 -19.40 6.70 -4.35
CA GLY A 569 -19.75 6.87 -5.76
C GLY A 569 -19.21 8.18 -6.34
N ALA A 570 -19.36 9.29 -5.62
CA ALA A 570 -18.80 10.58 -6.00
C ALA A 570 -17.27 10.53 -6.08
N LEU A 571 -16.61 9.84 -5.14
CA LEU A 571 -15.16 9.66 -5.15
C LEU A 571 -14.74 8.91 -6.43
N LYS A 572 -15.36 7.78 -6.74
CA LYS A 572 -15.03 7.00 -7.96
C LYS A 572 -15.18 7.80 -9.24
N ILE A 573 -16.27 8.56 -9.37
CA ILE A 573 -16.52 9.40 -10.55
C ILE A 573 -15.44 10.46 -10.70
N LYS A 574 -15.08 11.19 -9.64
CA LYS A 574 -14.02 12.23 -9.74
C LYS A 574 -12.63 11.66 -9.97
N GLU A 575 -12.30 10.50 -9.39
CA GLU A 575 -10.97 9.88 -9.51
C GLU A 575 -10.60 9.52 -10.95
N ILE A 576 -11.53 8.94 -11.70
CA ILE A 576 -11.21 8.34 -13.00
C ILE A 576 -11.84 9.06 -14.19
N SER A 577 -13.01 9.69 -14.04
CA SER A 577 -13.66 10.44 -15.12
C SER A 577 -13.35 11.94 -15.09
N TYR A 578 -12.74 12.43 -14.01
CA TYR A 578 -12.42 13.85 -13.77
C TYR A 578 -13.64 14.77 -13.78
N MET A 579 -14.84 14.21 -13.72
CA MET A 579 -16.07 14.95 -13.54
C MET A 579 -16.19 15.39 -12.08
N HIS A 580 -16.44 16.67 -11.85
CA HIS A 580 -16.75 17.12 -10.48
C HIS A 580 -17.99 16.38 -9.97
N SER A 581 -17.91 15.78 -8.80
CA SER A 581 -19.01 15.03 -8.21
C SER A 581 -19.01 15.14 -6.70
N GLU A 582 -20.22 15.25 -6.12
CA GLU A 582 -20.39 15.45 -4.69
C GLU A 582 -21.46 14.50 -4.14
N GLY A 583 -21.12 13.82 -3.03
CA GLY A 583 -22.06 13.02 -2.26
C GLY A 583 -22.74 13.86 -1.20
N ILE A 584 -24.06 13.98 -1.25
CA ILE A 584 -24.85 14.85 -0.38
C ILE A 584 -25.75 13.99 0.51
N LEU A 585 -25.76 14.31 1.81
CA LEU A 585 -26.78 13.78 2.71
C LEU A 585 -28.12 14.41 2.35
N ALA A 586 -29.09 13.61 1.88
CA ALA A 586 -30.39 14.11 1.43
C ALA A 586 -31.15 14.92 2.50
N GLY A 587 -30.81 14.75 3.78
CA GLY A 587 -31.30 15.56 4.88
C GLY A 587 -30.83 17.00 4.86
N GLU A 588 -29.64 17.24 4.33
CA GLU A 588 -28.99 18.56 4.24
C GLU A 588 -29.34 19.33 2.95
N LEU A 589 -30.15 18.72 2.07
CA LEU A 589 -30.51 19.33 0.79
C LEU A 589 -31.03 20.78 0.93
N LYS A 590 -31.83 21.05 1.95
CA LYS A 590 -32.44 22.38 2.22
C LYS A 590 -31.47 23.40 2.80
N HIS A 591 -30.29 22.95 3.27
CA HIS A 591 -29.33 23.77 3.98
C HIS A 591 -28.17 24.25 3.07
N GLY A 592 -28.41 24.33 1.76
CA GLY A 592 -27.46 24.84 0.78
C GLY A 592 -27.55 24.15 -0.58
N PRO A 593 -27.36 22.82 -0.68
CA PRO A 593 -27.24 22.11 -1.94
C PRO A 593 -28.44 22.26 -2.89
N LEU A 594 -29.63 22.56 -2.37
CA LEU A 594 -30.83 22.81 -3.17
C LEU A 594 -30.68 24.00 -4.13
N ALA A 595 -29.77 24.94 -3.84
CA ALA A 595 -29.47 26.07 -4.69
C ALA A 595 -28.79 25.67 -6.02
N LEU A 596 -28.16 24.49 -6.08
CA LEU A 596 -27.51 23.95 -7.27
C LEU A 596 -28.49 23.26 -8.22
N ILE A 597 -29.73 23.01 -7.77
CA ILE A 597 -30.71 22.20 -8.50
C ILE A 597 -31.45 23.06 -9.52
N ASP A 598 -31.29 22.71 -10.77
CA ASP A 598 -32.03 23.21 -11.93
C ASP A 598 -32.33 22.08 -12.93
N GLU A 599 -32.79 22.41 -14.11
CA GLU A 599 -33.11 21.46 -15.19
C GLU A 599 -31.86 20.84 -15.85
N ASN A 600 -30.68 21.43 -15.65
CA ASN A 600 -29.41 21.00 -16.27
C ASN A 600 -28.51 20.22 -15.30
N MET A 601 -28.71 20.39 -13.98
CA MET A 601 -27.89 19.69 -12.98
C MET A 601 -28.25 18.21 -12.92
N PRO A 602 -27.35 17.32 -13.33
CA PRO A 602 -27.59 15.88 -13.18
C PRO A 602 -27.53 15.46 -11.71
N VAL A 603 -28.50 14.66 -11.33
CA VAL A 603 -28.62 14.13 -9.98
C VAL A 603 -28.86 12.63 -10.03
N ILE A 604 -28.10 11.88 -9.23
CA ILE A 604 -28.41 10.49 -8.89
C ILE A 604 -28.91 10.47 -7.45
N ILE A 605 -30.12 9.93 -7.25
CA ILE A 605 -30.70 9.78 -5.91
C ILE A 605 -30.86 8.30 -5.57
N ILE A 606 -30.30 7.87 -4.44
CA ILE A 606 -30.43 6.51 -3.95
C ILE A 606 -31.66 6.43 -3.04
N MET A 607 -32.71 5.78 -3.55
CA MET A 607 -34.02 5.69 -2.91
C MET A 607 -34.46 4.21 -2.83
N THR A 608 -33.70 3.40 -2.10
CA THR A 608 -34.03 2.00 -1.81
C THR A 608 -34.91 1.89 -0.56
N ARG A 609 -35.71 0.83 -0.50
CA ARG A 609 -36.73 0.59 0.53
C ARG A 609 -36.11 0.28 1.88
N ASP A 610 -35.95 1.29 2.71
CA ASP A 610 -35.55 1.23 4.11
C ASP A 610 -36.43 2.16 4.99
N SER A 611 -36.09 2.31 6.25
CA SER A 611 -36.81 3.21 7.20
C SER A 611 -36.73 4.69 6.79
N PHE A 612 -35.79 5.08 5.95
CA PHE A 612 -35.62 6.45 5.48
C PHE A 612 -36.29 6.73 4.13
N TYR A 613 -36.87 5.72 3.48
CA TYR A 613 -37.52 5.86 2.16
C TYR A 613 -38.47 7.07 2.05
N PRO A 614 -39.44 7.32 3.00
CA PRO A 614 -40.34 8.46 2.89
C PRO A 614 -39.60 9.82 2.93
N LYS A 615 -38.47 9.88 3.67
CA LYS A 615 -37.67 11.09 3.78
C LYS A 615 -36.86 11.35 2.50
N VAL A 616 -36.38 10.31 1.85
CA VAL A 616 -35.69 10.41 0.54
C VAL A 616 -36.69 10.75 -0.55
N GLN A 617 -37.90 10.18 -0.52
CA GLN A 617 -38.99 10.52 -1.44
C GLN A 617 -39.36 12.01 -1.35
N SER A 618 -39.34 12.59 -0.15
CA SER A 618 -39.53 14.04 0.04
C SER A 618 -38.39 14.84 -0.61
N ALA A 619 -37.14 14.39 -0.52
CA ALA A 619 -36.02 15.03 -1.22
C ALA A 619 -36.17 14.92 -2.75
N PHE A 620 -36.55 13.73 -3.25
CA PHE A 620 -36.89 13.54 -4.68
C PHE A 620 -37.96 14.55 -5.15
N SER A 621 -39.05 14.71 -4.42
CA SER A 621 -40.11 15.69 -4.74
C SER A 621 -39.60 17.13 -4.77
N GLN A 622 -38.65 17.48 -3.91
CA GLN A 622 -38.06 18.82 -3.85
C GLN A 622 -37.18 19.14 -5.05
N ILE A 623 -36.40 18.19 -5.51
CA ILE A 623 -35.54 18.39 -6.70
C ILE A 623 -36.38 18.37 -8.00
N THR A 624 -37.36 17.50 -8.11
CA THR A 624 -38.25 17.44 -9.29
C THR A 624 -39.16 18.68 -9.41
N ALA A 625 -39.59 19.28 -8.26
CA ALA A 625 -40.29 20.57 -8.26
C ALA A 625 -39.46 21.73 -8.87
N ARG A 626 -38.12 21.54 -9.00
CA ARG A 626 -37.18 22.47 -9.63
C ARG A 626 -36.78 22.03 -11.02
N LYS A 627 -37.58 21.16 -11.63
CA LYS A 627 -37.42 20.60 -12.98
C LYS A 627 -36.19 19.70 -13.16
N ALA A 628 -35.51 19.31 -12.09
CA ALA A 628 -34.44 18.31 -12.18
C ALA A 628 -35.00 16.98 -12.70
N GLN A 629 -34.19 16.29 -13.48
CA GLN A 629 -34.50 14.96 -14.01
C GLN A 629 -33.54 13.92 -13.38
N PRO A 630 -33.79 13.53 -12.11
CA PRO A 630 -32.86 12.64 -11.42
C PRO A 630 -32.90 11.23 -12.01
N ILE A 631 -31.74 10.56 -11.93
CA ILE A 631 -31.61 9.11 -12.08
C ILE A 631 -31.84 8.51 -10.69
N VAL A 632 -32.78 7.58 -10.57
CA VAL A 632 -33.15 6.98 -9.28
C VAL A 632 -32.57 5.57 -9.18
N VAL A 633 -31.74 5.33 -8.16
CA VAL A 633 -31.34 3.98 -7.76
C VAL A 633 -32.42 3.43 -6.82
N CYS A 634 -33.13 2.40 -7.23
CA CYS A 634 -34.25 1.82 -6.49
C CYS A 634 -34.25 0.30 -6.51
N ASN A 635 -35.03 -0.33 -5.65
CA ASN A 635 -35.20 -1.78 -5.66
C ASN A 635 -35.99 -2.21 -6.90
N GLU A 636 -35.76 -3.45 -7.38
CA GLU A 636 -36.41 -4.02 -8.58
C GLU A 636 -37.93 -4.03 -8.48
N ASP A 637 -38.45 -4.29 -7.29
CA ASP A 637 -39.86 -4.37 -6.93
C ASP A 637 -40.51 -3.03 -6.53
N ASP A 638 -39.79 -1.91 -6.69
CA ASP A 638 -40.31 -0.61 -6.28
C ASP A 638 -41.22 -0.02 -7.37
N GLU A 639 -42.54 -0.06 -7.12
CA GLU A 639 -43.58 0.56 -7.93
C GLU A 639 -43.85 2.03 -7.60
N GLY A 640 -43.21 2.55 -6.53
CA GLY A 640 -43.40 3.93 -6.05
C GLY A 640 -42.66 4.99 -6.86
N ILE A 641 -41.92 4.60 -7.90
CA ILE A 641 -41.19 5.51 -8.77
C ILE A 641 -42.12 6.00 -9.89
N PRO A 642 -42.27 7.32 -10.13
CA PRO A 642 -43.09 7.85 -11.20
C PRO A 642 -42.68 7.34 -12.60
N GLN A 643 -43.67 7.13 -13.48
CA GLN A 643 -43.40 6.75 -14.85
C GLN A 643 -42.56 7.81 -15.61
N GLY A 644 -41.63 7.36 -16.43
CA GLY A 644 -40.73 8.24 -17.19
C GLY A 644 -39.47 8.68 -16.46
N VAL A 645 -39.32 8.40 -15.16
CA VAL A 645 -38.09 8.62 -14.43
C VAL A 645 -37.07 7.54 -14.80
N LYS A 646 -35.83 7.96 -15.08
CA LYS A 646 -34.72 7.02 -15.34
C LYS A 646 -34.35 6.29 -14.04
N THR A 647 -34.27 4.98 -14.12
CA THR A 647 -33.98 4.15 -12.93
C THR A 647 -32.78 3.23 -13.16
N ILE A 648 -32.06 3.00 -12.07
CA ILE A 648 -31.09 1.91 -11.92
C ILE A 648 -31.71 0.96 -10.88
N ARG A 649 -32.13 -0.22 -11.33
CA ARG A 649 -32.82 -1.18 -10.50
C ARG A 649 -31.85 -2.21 -9.91
N VAL A 650 -31.92 -2.39 -8.59
CA VAL A 650 -31.05 -3.30 -7.84
C VAL A 650 -31.88 -4.26 -6.99
N PRO A 651 -31.41 -5.49 -6.75
CA PRO A 651 -32.09 -6.40 -5.85
C PRO A 651 -32.28 -5.80 -4.45
N LYS A 652 -33.36 -6.19 -3.79
CA LYS A 652 -33.59 -5.84 -2.41
C LYS A 652 -32.83 -6.77 -1.48
N THR A 653 -32.20 -6.22 -0.46
CA THR A 653 -31.53 -6.97 0.61
C THR A 653 -31.80 -6.31 1.97
N VAL A 654 -31.14 -6.78 3.03
CA VAL A 654 -31.22 -6.17 4.35
C VAL A 654 -30.70 -4.72 4.28
N ASP A 655 -31.36 -3.80 4.97
CA ASP A 655 -31.09 -2.35 4.89
C ASP A 655 -29.60 -1.99 5.06
N CYS A 656 -28.93 -2.58 6.06
CA CYS A 656 -27.50 -2.36 6.31
C CYS A 656 -26.57 -3.02 5.26
N LEU A 657 -27.08 -3.89 4.38
CA LEU A 657 -26.33 -4.50 3.28
C LEU A 657 -26.63 -3.84 1.92
N GLN A 658 -27.73 -3.06 1.83
CA GLN A 658 -28.19 -2.50 0.57
C GLN A 658 -27.13 -1.58 -0.08
N GLY A 659 -26.31 -0.90 0.72
CA GLY A 659 -25.18 -0.09 0.23
C GLY A 659 -24.14 -0.89 -0.57
N LEU A 660 -23.95 -2.18 -0.24
CA LEU A 660 -23.06 -3.07 -0.98
C LEU A 660 -23.55 -3.38 -2.40
N LEU A 661 -24.86 -3.38 -2.62
CA LEU A 661 -25.46 -3.52 -3.96
C LEU A 661 -25.50 -2.19 -4.71
N ASN A 662 -25.82 -1.09 -4.01
CA ASN A 662 -25.98 0.22 -4.61
C ASN A 662 -24.67 0.86 -5.07
N ILE A 663 -23.52 0.45 -4.49
CA ILE A 663 -22.20 0.98 -4.91
C ILE A 663 -21.75 0.43 -6.27
N ILE A 664 -22.11 -0.81 -6.61
CA ILE A 664 -21.70 -1.46 -7.86
C ILE A 664 -22.09 -0.64 -9.11
N PRO A 665 -23.33 -0.18 -9.26
CA PRO A 665 -23.69 0.71 -10.35
C PRO A 665 -22.86 2.00 -10.41
N MET A 666 -22.48 2.56 -9.26
CA MET A 666 -21.65 3.78 -9.23
C MET A 666 -20.23 3.51 -9.70
N GLN A 667 -19.66 2.36 -9.35
CA GLN A 667 -18.36 1.92 -9.83
C GLN A 667 -18.38 1.71 -11.36
N LEU A 668 -19.40 1.03 -11.89
CA LEU A 668 -19.55 0.79 -13.34
C LEU A 668 -19.79 2.09 -14.09
N LEU A 669 -20.64 2.99 -13.60
CA LEU A 669 -20.86 4.31 -14.21
C LEU A 669 -19.57 5.11 -14.30
N SER A 670 -18.78 5.13 -13.22
CA SER A 670 -17.49 5.84 -13.20
C SER A 670 -16.53 5.25 -14.24
N TYR A 671 -16.46 3.91 -14.33
CA TYR A 671 -15.68 3.18 -15.32
C TYR A 671 -16.08 3.56 -16.77
N HIS A 672 -17.37 3.47 -17.09
CA HIS A 672 -17.85 3.78 -18.43
C HIS A 672 -17.69 5.25 -18.82
N LEU A 673 -17.86 6.19 -17.89
CA LEU A 673 -17.59 7.61 -18.11
C LEU A 673 -16.11 7.85 -18.44
N ALA A 674 -15.19 7.19 -17.74
CA ALA A 674 -13.76 7.31 -18.00
C ALA A 674 -13.37 6.72 -19.38
N VAL A 675 -13.81 5.49 -19.67
CA VAL A 675 -13.54 4.81 -20.94
C VAL A 675 -14.10 5.61 -22.13
N ARG A 676 -15.34 6.12 -22.02
CA ARG A 676 -15.95 6.97 -23.06
C ARG A 676 -15.11 8.22 -23.35
N ASN A 677 -14.56 8.83 -22.31
CA ASN A 677 -13.74 10.04 -22.44
C ASN A 677 -12.30 9.75 -22.88
N GLY A 678 -11.94 8.47 -23.12
CA GLY A 678 -10.60 8.05 -23.52
C GLY A 678 -9.55 8.16 -22.41
N PHE A 679 -9.99 8.18 -21.15
CA PHE A 679 -9.08 8.23 -20.01
C PHE A 679 -8.57 6.85 -19.61
N ASP A 680 -7.33 6.78 -19.17
CA ASP A 680 -6.75 5.54 -18.64
C ASP A 680 -7.32 5.29 -17.25
N VAL A 681 -8.14 4.25 -17.12
CA VAL A 681 -8.84 3.91 -15.88
C VAL A 681 -7.89 3.38 -14.81
N ASP A 682 -6.88 2.62 -15.22
CA ASP A 682 -5.93 2.00 -14.28
C ASP A 682 -4.85 2.98 -13.81
N PHE A 683 -4.59 4.03 -14.62
CA PHE A 683 -3.58 5.06 -14.34
C PHE A 683 -4.21 6.47 -14.43
N PRO A 684 -5.13 6.82 -13.53
CA PRO A 684 -5.75 8.14 -13.52
C PRO A 684 -4.70 9.21 -13.21
N ARG A 685 -4.79 10.35 -13.92
CA ARG A 685 -3.82 11.46 -13.74
C ARG A 685 -3.76 11.91 -12.28
N ASN A 686 -2.56 12.26 -11.82
CA ASN A 686 -2.30 12.82 -10.49
C ASN A 686 -2.69 11.89 -9.31
N LEU A 687 -2.91 10.61 -9.56
CA LEU A 687 -3.21 9.62 -8.51
C LEU A 687 -2.30 8.41 -8.65
N ALA A 688 -1.94 7.83 -7.51
CA ALA A 688 -1.22 6.57 -7.43
C ALA A 688 -1.82 5.68 -6.33
N LYS A 689 -1.72 4.36 -6.49
CA LYS A 689 -2.20 3.38 -5.48
C LYS A 689 -1.36 3.47 -4.22
N SER A 690 -2.00 3.59 -3.05
CA SER A 690 -1.41 3.62 -1.70
C SER A 690 -0.44 4.79 -1.45
N VAL A 691 -0.86 5.83 -0.76
CA VAL A 691 0.00 6.98 -0.39
C VAL A 691 0.81 6.62 0.85
N THR A 692 2.15 6.50 0.72
CA THR A 692 3.08 6.13 1.80
C THR A 692 3.94 7.29 2.30
N THR A 693 3.67 8.50 1.86
CA THR A 693 4.33 9.74 2.30
C THR A 693 3.27 10.75 2.69
N GLU A 694 3.57 11.59 3.68
CA GLU A 694 2.78 12.78 4.00
C GLU A 694 2.86 13.85 2.89
#